data_b3f17fc39b7846460459678e59c5c04d
#
_entry.id   b3f17fc39b7846460459678e59c5c04d
#
_cell.length_a   1.000
_cell.length_b   1.000
_cell.length_c   1.000
_cell.angle_alpha   90.00
_cell.angle_beta   90.00
_cell.angle_gamma   90.00
#
_symmetry.space_group_name_H-M   'P 1'
#
loop_
_entity.id
_entity.type
_entity.pdbx_description
1 polymer ?
#
loop_
_entity_poly.entity_id
_entity_poly.type
_entity_poly.pdbx_seq_one_letter_code
_entity_poly.pdbx_strand_id
1 'polypeptide(L)'
;MSLVFALKSNDADSYDQTFLKNYASNYMMDEIKSIKGVGSVQEFGADFAMRVWLDPSKMAQHNVTIAQVTSAISAQNRQAAAGSLGTDPTPSTQQINRNISIQGRLITPQEFGNIVIKTDSNGNLLRLKDVATIQLGSEDYGFNAKSDDRPMAVFTVSLTSDANAIETIGQVKQVLEKQKDSLPPGVEYTVIVDNTNFVIASIEEVVQTFVEALILVALIVYIFLQSWRSTLIPMIAVPVSLLGTFAAFEVLGFTINTLTLFAMVLAIGLVVDDAIVVIEAVEYEIKVNGLTPHDATIAAMKNVQGPVVGIAFVLASVFVPVSFMGGMTGILYKQFALTIAVSVAISAFVALTLTPALCSMMLKPHVPQEHENLLHRGLNKFNDALERFSDWYGYQLARLAKHLWITVAALLAFALVSAGVFRVLPSAFVPPEDNGYYMVAVNLPEGATLSRTIAVLDKVQGFMSEDPDIVDKAGIAGFDILASAQKSSGGLMFATLSDWSQRKGAGQDVNSKIGKLMGYAATVPEATILPLNPPPIPGLGNSGGFSMYIINKAGDSTAEMATVVNDFLSEARKQPVFGSIYTTFTDSTPTYNFDINRDKAAQDGVSVSDIFTTLQGYYGSIQVNDFNQFGKTYKVVIQASQDYRVSPENNNNIYVANSSGTLYPVANYVKAVSTTSASTITRFNNYPAVKIGGSEADGYSSGDAIAALEEAAKTLPQGYDYDWADQSREEVKAGSQTILILGMGIIFVFLVLAALYESWKVPFAVLFSVPSGIVGAALIPWLLNLTGAYSLTNDIYLQIGLLTLVGLAAKNAILIIEYAKIRVDERGMRFVDAAIEAAKIRLRPILMTSLAFILGCIPLAISSGAGAGARVSIGITVVAGMTSATLFGIFVIPMLFIFIENIGAGKNKKH
;
A
#
# COMPACT_ATOMS: atom_id res chain seq x y z
N MET A 1 -8.13 -4.47 -2.47
CA MET A 1 -9.35 -3.63 -2.42
C MET A 1 -9.01 -2.28 -3.01
N SER A 2 -9.64 -1.89 -4.13
CA SER A 2 -9.31 -0.64 -4.82
C SER A 2 -10.48 0.35 -4.89
N LEU A 3 -11.72 -0.18 -4.91
CA LEU A 3 -12.95 0.59 -4.84
C LEU A 3 -13.94 -0.13 -3.93
N VAL A 4 -14.58 0.59 -3.01
CA VAL A 4 -15.76 0.14 -2.27
C VAL A 4 -16.91 1.03 -2.62
N PHE A 5 -17.98 0.46 -3.13
CA PHE A 5 -19.21 1.19 -3.41
C PHE A 5 -20.42 0.44 -2.83
N ALA A 6 -21.50 1.14 -2.67
CA ALA A 6 -22.74 0.54 -2.16
C ALA A 6 -23.96 1.08 -2.89
N LEU A 7 -24.98 0.25 -2.95
CA LEU A 7 -26.37 0.70 -3.19
C LEU A 7 -27.03 0.92 -1.84
N LYS A 8 -27.72 2.03 -1.68
CA LYS A 8 -28.30 2.52 -0.44
C LYS A 8 -29.76 2.89 -0.68
N SER A 9 -30.65 2.50 0.20
CA SER A 9 -32.08 2.82 0.09
C SER A 9 -32.51 3.84 1.11
N ASN A 10 -33.37 4.77 0.67
CA ASN A 10 -34.10 5.69 1.53
C ASN A 10 -35.46 5.12 1.98
N ASP A 11 -35.85 3.95 1.45
CA ASP A 11 -37.10 3.23 1.75
C ASP A 11 -36.73 1.79 2.15
N ALA A 12 -36.51 1.58 3.44
CA ALA A 12 -36.14 0.28 3.99
C ALA A 12 -37.25 -0.79 3.90
N ASP A 13 -38.50 -0.37 3.86
CA ASP A 13 -39.65 -1.28 3.79
C ASP A 13 -39.82 -1.86 2.37
N SER A 14 -39.52 -1.09 1.34
CA SER A 14 -39.61 -1.51 -0.06
C SER A 14 -38.33 -2.14 -0.60
N TYR A 15 -37.17 -1.68 -0.15
CA TYR A 15 -35.88 -2.10 -0.68
C TYR A 15 -34.89 -2.41 0.44
N ASP A 16 -34.93 -3.65 0.90
CA ASP A 16 -34.00 -4.18 1.92
C ASP A 16 -32.60 -4.49 1.32
N GLN A 17 -31.67 -4.86 2.17
CA GLN A 17 -30.32 -5.23 1.75
C GLN A 17 -30.29 -6.36 0.71
N THR A 18 -31.18 -7.35 0.85
CA THR A 18 -31.22 -8.51 -0.06
C THR A 18 -31.66 -8.05 -1.45
N PHE A 19 -32.66 -7.16 -1.53
CA PHE A 19 -33.09 -6.57 -2.79
C PHE A 19 -31.95 -5.79 -3.44
N LEU A 20 -31.30 -4.89 -2.70
CA LEU A 20 -30.21 -4.04 -3.22
C LEU A 20 -29.05 -4.87 -3.75
N LYS A 21 -28.64 -5.92 -3.01
CA LYS A 21 -27.59 -6.83 -3.44
C LYS A 21 -27.96 -7.56 -4.73
N ASN A 22 -29.16 -8.13 -4.80
CA ASN A 22 -29.58 -8.88 -5.99
C ASN A 22 -29.85 -7.96 -7.19
N TYR A 23 -30.33 -6.73 -6.97
CA TYR A 23 -30.44 -5.75 -8.04
C TYR A 23 -29.08 -5.47 -8.68
N ALA A 24 -28.07 -5.15 -7.86
CA ALA A 24 -26.72 -4.92 -8.37
C ALA A 24 -26.15 -6.16 -9.08
N SER A 25 -26.32 -7.34 -8.48
CA SER A 25 -25.83 -8.60 -9.06
C SER A 25 -26.46 -8.90 -10.41
N ASN A 26 -27.72 -8.51 -10.62
CA ASN A 26 -28.45 -8.80 -11.86
C ASN A 26 -28.16 -7.78 -12.98
N TYR A 27 -27.91 -6.52 -12.63
CA TYR A 27 -27.88 -5.42 -13.62
C TYR A 27 -26.52 -4.73 -13.74
N MET A 28 -25.62 -4.90 -12.77
CA MET A 28 -24.35 -4.15 -12.71
C MET A 28 -23.12 -5.04 -12.68
N MET A 29 -23.15 -6.15 -11.92
CA MET A 29 -21.96 -6.92 -11.60
C MET A 29 -21.32 -7.62 -12.79
N ASP A 30 -22.10 -8.12 -13.74
CA ASP A 30 -21.56 -8.80 -14.92
C ASP A 30 -20.82 -7.81 -15.84
N GLU A 31 -21.32 -6.57 -15.98
CA GLU A 31 -20.67 -5.49 -16.73
C GLU A 31 -19.37 -5.08 -16.02
N ILE A 32 -19.38 -4.90 -14.69
CA ILE A 32 -18.20 -4.56 -13.90
C ILE A 32 -17.13 -5.67 -13.96
N LYS A 33 -17.52 -6.94 -13.76
CA LYS A 33 -16.59 -8.08 -13.80
C LYS A 33 -15.96 -8.30 -15.17
N SER A 34 -16.58 -7.82 -16.25
CA SER A 34 -16.06 -7.92 -17.63
C SER A 34 -15.03 -6.84 -17.98
N ILE A 35 -14.87 -5.80 -17.17
CA ILE A 35 -13.90 -4.72 -17.39
C ILE A 35 -12.48 -5.30 -17.28
N LYS A 36 -11.64 -5.05 -18.29
CA LYS A 36 -10.25 -5.46 -18.27
C LYS A 36 -9.51 -4.80 -17.10
N GLY A 37 -8.85 -5.61 -16.29
CA GLY A 37 -8.13 -5.14 -15.10
C GLY A 37 -8.91 -5.33 -13.78
N VAL A 38 -10.21 -5.64 -13.82
CA VAL A 38 -10.96 -6.10 -12.63
C VAL A 38 -10.59 -7.56 -12.36
N GLY A 39 -10.03 -7.82 -11.18
CA GLY A 39 -9.62 -9.16 -10.77
C GLY A 39 -10.74 -9.91 -10.08
N SER A 40 -11.46 -9.24 -9.16
CA SER A 40 -12.60 -9.81 -8.46
C SER A 40 -13.52 -8.73 -7.92
N VAL A 41 -14.78 -9.08 -7.73
CA VAL A 41 -15.76 -8.27 -7.01
C VAL A 41 -16.30 -9.10 -5.87
N GLN A 42 -16.07 -8.65 -4.64
CA GLN A 42 -16.66 -9.25 -3.44
C GLN A 42 -17.98 -8.53 -3.14
N GLU A 43 -19.04 -9.31 -2.98
CA GLU A 43 -20.40 -8.86 -2.73
C GLU A 43 -20.79 -9.18 -1.28
N PHE A 44 -21.07 -8.19 -0.43
CA PHE A 44 -21.50 -8.42 0.94
C PHE A 44 -23.03 -8.53 1.01
N GLY A 45 -23.50 -9.70 1.39
CA GLY A 45 -24.90 -10.11 1.39
C GLY A 45 -25.09 -11.43 0.64
N ALA A 46 -26.32 -11.92 0.63
CA ALA A 46 -26.65 -13.19 0.01
C ALA A 46 -27.64 -13.00 -1.17
N ASP A 47 -27.66 -13.99 -2.05
CA ASP A 47 -28.60 -14.06 -3.14
C ASP A 47 -30.05 -14.31 -2.64
N PHE A 48 -31.05 -14.06 -3.48
CA PHE A 48 -32.38 -14.51 -3.20
C PHE A 48 -32.45 -16.05 -3.05
N ALA A 49 -33.33 -16.50 -2.20
CA ALA A 49 -33.67 -17.92 -2.08
C ALA A 49 -35.18 -18.10 -1.86
N MET A 50 -35.72 -19.19 -2.36
CA MET A 50 -37.04 -19.65 -1.94
C MET A 50 -36.90 -20.30 -0.58
N ARG A 51 -37.26 -19.57 0.47
CA ARG A 51 -37.18 -20.04 1.87
C ARG A 51 -38.41 -20.81 2.26
N VAL A 52 -38.22 -22.02 2.70
CA VAL A 52 -39.27 -22.90 3.23
C VAL A 52 -39.03 -23.08 4.72
N TRP A 53 -39.74 -22.31 5.53
CA TRP A 53 -39.65 -22.33 6.97
C TRP A 53 -40.57 -23.43 7.54
N LEU A 54 -39.99 -24.54 7.95
CA LEU A 54 -40.69 -25.67 8.44
C LEU A 54 -41.25 -25.41 9.84
N ASP A 55 -42.48 -25.88 10.09
CA ASP A 55 -43.12 -25.90 11.41
C ASP A 55 -43.10 -27.35 11.94
N PRO A 56 -42.19 -27.70 12.87
CA PRO A 56 -42.06 -29.05 13.39
C PRO A 56 -43.32 -29.57 14.03
N SER A 57 -44.11 -28.73 14.72
CA SER A 57 -45.35 -29.13 15.38
C SER A 57 -46.41 -29.55 14.37
N LYS A 58 -46.59 -28.79 13.30
CA LYS A 58 -47.48 -29.15 12.21
C LYS A 58 -47.00 -30.38 11.45
N MET A 59 -45.69 -30.49 11.21
CA MET A 59 -45.13 -31.70 10.60
C MET A 59 -45.38 -32.94 11.43
N ALA A 60 -45.25 -32.87 12.78
CA ALA A 60 -45.57 -33.98 13.68
C ALA A 60 -47.05 -34.34 13.66
N GLN A 61 -47.94 -33.34 13.72
CA GLN A 61 -49.40 -33.54 13.64
C GLN A 61 -49.84 -34.30 12.40
N HIS A 62 -49.19 -33.99 11.28
CA HIS A 62 -49.48 -34.64 9.98
C HIS A 62 -48.59 -35.87 9.70
N ASN A 63 -47.76 -36.28 10.64
CA ASN A 63 -46.81 -37.39 10.53
C ASN A 63 -45.93 -37.25 9.25
N VAL A 64 -45.21 -36.09 9.14
CA VAL A 64 -44.34 -35.73 7.98
C VAL A 64 -42.90 -35.56 8.47
N THR A 65 -41.96 -36.12 7.69
CA THR A 65 -40.54 -36.00 7.93
C THR A 65 -39.89 -35.00 6.97
N ILE A 66 -38.70 -34.49 7.31
CA ILE A 66 -37.89 -33.65 6.40
C ILE A 66 -37.61 -34.36 5.08
N ALA A 67 -37.28 -35.65 5.14
CA ALA A 67 -37.00 -36.43 3.92
C ALA A 67 -38.21 -36.46 2.97
N GLN A 68 -39.42 -36.54 3.48
CA GLN A 68 -40.66 -36.48 2.66
C GLN A 68 -40.85 -35.10 2.04
N VAL A 69 -40.61 -34.03 2.81
CA VAL A 69 -40.67 -32.64 2.28
C VAL A 69 -39.63 -32.43 1.18
N THR A 70 -38.39 -32.84 1.42
CA THR A 70 -37.28 -32.73 0.47
C THR A 70 -37.61 -33.49 -0.81
N SER A 71 -38.07 -34.73 -0.70
CA SER A 71 -38.47 -35.57 -1.84
C SER A 71 -39.63 -34.96 -2.64
N ALA A 72 -40.65 -34.42 -1.95
CA ALA A 72 -41.80 -33.81 -2.61
C ALA A 72 -41.39 -32.54 -3.42
N ILE A 73 -40.55 -31.70 -2.82
CA ILE A 73 -40.04 -30.52 -3.52
C ILE A 73 -39.17 -30.93 -4.72
N SER A 74 -38.25 -31.87 -4.55
CA SER A 74 -37.36 -32.35 -5.62
C SER A 74 -38.11 -33.04 -6.76
N ALA A 75 -39.20 -33.73 -6.48
CA ALA A 75 -39.99 -34.44 -7.48
C ALA A 75 -40.86 -33.47 -8.34
N GLN A 76 -41.44 -32.45 -7.71
CA GLN A 76 -42.40 -31.55 -8.36
C GLN A 76 -41.77 -30.25 -8.90
N ASN A 77 -40.61 -29.84 -8.37
CA ASN A 77 -39.87 -28.70 -8.90
C ASN A 77 -38.70 -29.19 -9.76
N ARG A 78 -39.01 -29.69 -10.95
CA ARG A 78 -38.05 -30.33 -11.85
C ARG A 78 -38.16 -29.80 -13.28
N GLN A 79 -37.05 -29.58 -13.91
CA GLN A 79 -36.95 -29.26 -15.32
C GLN A 79 -36.67 -30.53 -16.13
N ALA A 80 -37.47 -30.77 -17.19
CA ALA A 80 -37.28 -31.87 -18.11
C ALA A 80 -37.48 -31.44 -19.55
N ALA A 81 -36.71 -31.95 -20.45
CA ALA A 81 -36.91 -31.75 -21.87
C ALA A 81 -37.82 -32.87 -22.40
N ALA A 82 -39.07 -32.50 -22.81
CA ALA A 82 -40.04 -33.48 -23.27
C ALA A 82 -39.86 -33.92 -24.74
N GLY A 83 -38.95 -33.20 -25.47
CA GLY A 83 -38.74 -33.52 -26.91
C GLY A 83 -39.79 -32.89 -27.81
N SER A 84 -40.10 -33.54 -28.90
CA SER A 84 -41.06 -33.10 -29.91
C SER A 84 -41.87 -34.24 -30.53
N LEU A 85 -43.09 -33.92 -30.90
CA LEU A 85 -43.96 -34.82 -31.62
C LEU A 85 -43.65 -34.76 -33.13
N GLY A 86 -43.48 -35.92 -33.77
CA GLY A 86 -43.17 -35.97 -35.19
C GLY A 86 -41.70 -35.91 -35.54
N THR A 87 -40.81 -36.25 -34.58
CA THR A 87 -39.36 -36.38 -34.78
C THR A 87 -39.06 -37.77 -35.39
N ASP A 88 -38.17 -37.84 -36.38
CA ASP A 88 -37.79 -39.08 -37.02
C ASP A 88 -37.18 -40.13 -36.06
N PRO A 89 -37.46 -41.42 -36.25
CA PRO A 89 -38.23 -42.01 -37.33
C PRO A 89 -39.73 -41.93 -37.09
N THR A 90 -40.49 -41.40 -38.06
CA THR A 90 -41.92 -41.22 -38.03
C THR A 90 -42.60 -41.87 -39.22
N PRO A 91 -43.96 -42.14 -39.19
CA PRO A 91 -44.68 -42.57 -40.35
C PRO A 91 -44.57 -41.54 -41.48
N SER A 92 -44.52 -42.02 -42.74
CA SER A 92 -44.40 -41.15 -43.95
C SER A 92 -45.51 -40.12 -44.13
N THR A 93 -46.60 -40.23 -43.39
CA THR A 93 -47.74 -39.31 -43.37
C THR A 93 -47.54 -38.13 -42.42
N GLN A 94 -46.53 -38.19 -41.53
CA GLN A 94 -46.25 -37.11 -40.60
C GLN A 94 -45.54 -35.98 -41.32
N GLN A 95 -46.19 -34.79 -41.35
CA GLN A 95 -45.68 -33.62 -42.06
C GLN A 95 -45.24 -32.48 -41.14
N ILE A 96 -45.57 -32.55 -39.82
CA ILE A 96 -45.34 -31.48 -38.89
C ILE A 96 -44.63 -32.01 -37.67
N ASN A 97 -43.50 -31.38 -37.33
CA ASN A 97 -42.82 -31.55 -36.03
C ASN A 97 -43.28 -30.45 -35.07
N ARG A 98 -43.68 -30.81 -33.84
CA ARG A 98 -44.09 -29.88 -32.81
C ARG A 98 -43.29 -30.06 -31.52
N ASN A 99 -42.57 -29.04 -31.08
CA ASN A 99 -41.89 -29.07 -29.80
C ASN A 99 -42.91 -29.13 -28.66
N ILE A 100 -42.60 -29.95 -27.65
CA ILE A 100 -43.40 -30.05 -26.42
C ILE A 100 -42.75 -29.15 -25.38
N SER A 101 -43.50 -28.18 -24.91
CA SER A 101 -43.13 -27.38 -23.76
C SER A 101 -43.82 -27.90 -22.51
N ILE A 102 -43.05 -28.12 -21.47
CA ILE A 102 -43.53 -28.49 -20.13
C ILE A 102 -43.28 -27.34 -19.18
N GLN A 103 -44.22 -27.06 -18.30
CA GLN A 103 -43.94 -26.19 -17.14
C GLN A 103 -42.74 -26.77 -16.38
N GLY A 104 -41.66 -26.01 -16.29
CA GLY A 104 -40.45 -26.44 -15.66
C GLY A 104 -40.44 -26.22 -14.15
N ARG A 105 -39.38 -25.54 -13.64
CA ARG A 105 -39.26 -25.20 -12.24
C ARG A 105 -40.37 -24.21 -11.81
N LEU A 106 -40.80 -24.34 -10.58
CA LEU A 106 -41.73 -23.41 -9.94
C LEU A 106 -41.02 -22.10 -9.66
N ILE A 107 -41.78 -20.97 -9.66
CA ILE A 107 -41.21 -19.63 -9.56
C ILE A 107 -41.70 -18.89 -8.32
N THR A 108 -43.00 -19.05 -8.00
CA THR A 108 -43.64 -18.22 -6.96
C THR A 108 -43.79 -18.99 -5.63
N PRO A 109 -43.78 -18.30 -4.48
CA PRO A 109 -44.07 -18.91 -3.18
C PRO A 109 -45.40 -19.69 -3.16
N GLN A 110 -46.40 -19.22 -3.88
CA GLN A 110 -47.71 -19.86 -3.99
C GLN A 110 -47.63 -21.21 -4.72
N GLU A 111 -46.86 -21.27 -5.82
CA GLU A 111 -46.63 -22.53 -6.54
C GLU A 111 -45.91 -23.55 -5.65
N PHE A 112 -44.85 -23.14 -4.97
CA PHE A 112 -44.16 -23.98 -3.98
C PHE A 112 -45.08 -24.43 -2.84
N GLY A 113 -45.93 -23.53 -2.31
CA GLY A 113 -46.90 -23.86 -1.28
C GLY A 113 -47.91 -24.91 -1.69
N ASN A 114 -48.22 -25.05 -2.98
CA ASN A 114 -49.13 -26.01 -3.53
C ASN A 114 -48.52 -27.39 -3.81
N ILE A 115 -47.21 -27.57 -3.62
CA ILE A 115 -46.55 -28.90 -3.71
C ILE A 115 -47.26 -29.89 -2.80
N VAL A 116 -47.64 -31.06 -3.32
CA VAL A 116 -48.29 -32.12 -2.57
C VAL A 116 -47.24 -32.99 -1.90
N ILE A 117 -47.25 -33.07 -0.55
CA ILE A 117 -46.32 -33.91 0.22
C ILE A 117 -46.81 -35.32 0.26
N LYS A 118 -48.08 -35.51 0.60
CA LYS A 118 -48.75 -36.82 0.63
C LYS A 118 -50.27 -36.71 0.47
N THR A 119 -50.87 -37.82 0.17
CA THR A 119 -52.36 -37.98 0.09
C THR A 119 -52.80 -38.96 1.19
N ASP A 120 -53.81 -38.61 1.93
CA ASP A 120 -54.40 -39.53 2.91
C ASP A 120 -55.30 -40.62 2.27
N SER A 121 -55.74 -41.57 3.08
CA SER A 121 -56.60 -42.68 2.62
C SER A 121 -57.98 -42.21 2.07
N ASN A 122 -58.40 -40.98 2.37
CA ASN A 122 -59.64 -40.38 1.96
C ASN A 122 -59.48 -39.49 0.72
N GLY A 123 -58.24 -39.39 0.15
CA GLY A 123 -57.95 -38.54 -0.99
C GLY A 123 -57.65 -37.07 -0.68
N ASN A 124 -57.52 -36.66 0.58
CA ASN A 124 -57.15 -35.31 0.97
C ASN A 124 -55.68 -35.08 0.74
N LEU A 125 -55.36 -33.97 0.12
CA LEU A 125 -54.01 -33.58 -0.22
C LEU A 125 -53.39 -32.74 0.91
N LEU A 126 -52.25 -33.20 1.47
CA LEU A 126 -51.43 -32.41 2.36
C LEU A 126 -50.40 -31.66 1.51
N ARG A 127 -50.43 -30.36 1.61
CA ARG A 127 -49.58 -29.48 0.82
C ARG A 127 -48.45 -28.87 1.67
N LEU A 128 -47.41 -28.37 1.00
CA LEU A 128 -46.25 -27.77 1.68
C LEU A 128 -46.64 -26.55 2.56
N LYS A 129 -47.59 -25.75 2.11
CA LYS A 129 -48.12 -24.61 2.88
C LYS A 129 -48.81 -25.01 4.21
N ASP A 130 -49.22 -26.26 4.35
CA ASP A 130 -49.91 -26.74 5.56
C ASP A 130 -48.90 -27.02 6.69
N VAL A 131 -47.62 -27.26 6.34
CA VAL A 131 -46.55 -27.60 7.30
C VAL A 131 -45.39 -26.61 7.27
N ALA A 132 -45.39 -25.61 6.40
CA ALA A 132 -44.33 -24.63 6.26
C ALA A 132 -44.87 -23.27 5.83
N THR A 133 -44.08 -22.21 6.12
CA THR A 133 -44.23 -20.88 5.56
C THR A 133 -43.25 -20.72 4.40
N ILE A 134 -43.71 -20.32 3.23
CA ILE A 134 -42.87 -20.16 2.02
C ILE A 134 -42.84 -18.71 1.65
N GLN A 135 -41.62 -18.20 1.41
CA GLN A 135 -41.40 -16.83 1.00
C GLN A 135 -40.12 -16.68 0.15
N LEU A 136 -40.08 -15.68 -0.69
CA LEU A 136 -38.83 -15.22 -1.29
C LEU A 136 -38.07 -14.43 -0.22
N GLY A 137 -36.85 -14.84 0.09
CA GLY A 137 -36.02 -14.22 1.12
C GLY A 137 -34.55 -14.32 0.76
N SER A 138 -33.69 -14.16 1.73
CA SER A 138 -32.23 -14.28 1.56
C SER A 138 -31.77 -15.74 1.72
N GLU A 139 -30.78 -16.15 0.93
CA GLU A 139 -30.11 -17.44 1.08
C GLU A 139 -29.41 -17.56 2.45
N ASP A 140 -28.80 -16.45 2.92
CA ASP A 140 -28.15 -16.34 4.23
C ASP A 140 -28.53 -15.01 4.89
N TYR A 141 -28.66 -15.02 6.19
CA TYR A 141 -28.93 -13.85 7.03
C TYR A 141 -27.73 -13.49 7.91
N GLY A 142 -26.55 -13.99 7.59
CA GLY A 142 -25.33 -13.78 8.35
C GLY A 142 -24.68 -12.41 8.16
N PHE A 143 -25.16 -11.58 7.22
CA PHE A 143 -24.71 -10.22 6.96
C PHE A 143 -25.80 -9.19 7.15
N ASN A 144 -25.44 -8.05 7.72
CA ASN A 144 -26.26 -6.84 7.69
C ASN A 144 -25.37 -5.63 7.43
N ALA A 145 -25.70 -4.85 6.40
CA ALA A 145 -24.96 -3.64 6.06
C ALA A 145 -25.88 -2.43 6.07
N LYS A 146 -25.42 -1.35 6.70
CA LYS A 146 -26.13 -0.08 6.75
C LYS A 146 -25.22 1.13 6.92
N SER A 147 -25.74 2.29 6.51
CA SER A 147 -25.16 3.58 6.79
C SER A 147 -26.21 4.44 7.46
N ASP A 148 -25.94 4.86 8.68
CA ASP A 148 -26.95 5.37 9.60
C ASP A 148 -28.11 4.35 9.68
N ASP A 149 -29.34 4.69 9.61
CA ASP A 149 -30.45 3.72 9.66
C ASP A 149 -30.89 3.19 8.28
N ARG A 150 -30.11 3.48 7.23
CA ARG A 150 -30.44 3.11 5.86
C ARG A 150 -29.81 1.79 5.45
N PRO A 151 -30.58 0.81 4.96
CA PRO A 151 -30.03 -0.44 4.46
C PRO A 151 -29.17 -0.21 3.24
N MET A 152 -28.10 -0.99 3.12
CA MET A 152 -27.20 -0.92 1.97
C MET A 152 -26.69 -2.30 1.58
N ALA A 153 -26.30 -2.43 0.31
CA ALA A 153 -25.51 -3.55 -0.18
C ALA A 153 -24.14 -3.04 -0.59
N VAL A 154 -23.09 -3.61 -0.01
CA VAL A 154 -21.70 -3.16 -0.20
C VAL A 154 -20.98 -4.10 -1.17
N PHE A 155 -20.17 -3.52 -2.04
CA PHE A 155 -19.40 -4.22 -3.06
C PHE A 155 -17.95 -3.72 -3.04
N THR A 156 -17.02 -4.65 -3.10
CA THR A 156 -15.59 -4.34 -3.12
C THR A 156 -14.96 -4.82 -4.41
N VAL A 157 -14.39 -3.92 -5.17
CA VAL A 157 -13.66 -4.22 -6.41
C VAL A 157 -12.17 -4.31 -6.12
N SER A 158 -11.58 -5.43 -6.52
CA SER A 158 -10.12 -5.66 -6.51
C SER A 158 -9.60 -5.76 -7.93
N LEU A 159 -8.42 -5.19 -8.17
CA LEU A 159 -7.79 -5.17 -9.48
C LEU A 159 -6.83 -6.34 -9.66
N THR A 160 -6.53 -6.69 -10.91
CA THR A 160 -5.40 -7.56 -11.24
C THR A 160 -4.07 -6.84 -11.01
N SER A 161 -2.99 -7.59 -10.83
CA SER A 161 -1.67 -7.02 -10.52
C SER A 161 -1.05 -6.17 -11.64
N ASP A 162 -1.52 -6.33 -12.86
CA ASP A 162 -1.09 -5.62 -14.07
C ASP A 162 -2.04 -4.49 -14.49
N ALA A 163 -3.13 -4.28 -13.75
CA ALA A 163 -4.14 -3.29 -14.09
C ALA A 163 -3.67 -1.85 -13.84
N ASN A 164 -4.08 -0.93 -14.72
CA ASN A 164 -4.03 0.50 -14.47
C ASN A 164 -5.21 0.89 -13.55
N ALA A 165 -4.91 1.23 -12.30
CA ALA A 165 -5.94 1.51 -11.30
C ALA A 165 -6.85 2.68 -11.71
N ILE A 166 -6.29 3.79 -12.16
CA ILE A 166 -7.06 5.01 -12.54
C ILE A 166 -8.01 4.70 -13.69
N GLU A 167 -7.50 4.04 -14.75
CA GLU A 167 -8.29 3.71 -15.92
C GLU A 167 -9.39 2.69 -15.59
N THR A 168 -9.02 1.58 -14.93
CA THR A 168 -9.97 0.49 -14.61
C THR A 168 -11.08 0.97 -13.67
N ILE A 169 -10.73 1.67 -12.58
CA ILE A 169 -11.74 2.21 -11.66
C ILE A 169 -12.56 3.32 -12.32
N GLY A 170 -11.94 4.12 -13.21
CA GLY A 170 -12.65 5.08 -14.04
C GLY A 170 -13.76 4.42 -14.88
N GLN A 171 -13.47 3.26 -15.51
CA GLN A 171 -14.46 2.48 -16.25
C GLN A 171 -15.55 1.91 -15.34
N VAL A 172 -15.19 1.41 -14.13
CA VAL A 172 -16.19 0.96 -13.14
C VAL A 172 -17.14 2.10 -12.76
N LYS A 173 -16.60 3.29 -12.46
CA LYS A 173 -17.42 4.48 -12.14
C LYS A 173 -18.34 4.88 -13.31
N GLN A 174 -17.89 4.75 -14.55
CA GLN A 174 -18.74 5.00 -15.72
C GLN A 174 -19.92 4.01 -15.79
N VAL A 175 -19.73 2.74 -15.45
CA VAL A 175 -20.83 1.77 -15.36
C VAL A 175 -21.80 2.17 -14.25
N LEU A 176 -21.30 2.57 -13.08
CA LEU A 176 -22.15 3.02 -11.97
C LEU A 176 -22.98 4.25 -12.35
N GLU A 177 -22.36 5.25 -12.98
CA GLU A 177 -23.06 6.47 -13.40
C GLU A 177 -24.08 6.19 -14.50
N LYS A 178 -23.77 5.31 -15.47
CA LYS A 178 -24.72 4.87 -16.51
C LYS A 178 -25.96 4.20 -15.92
N GLN A 179 -25.79 3.43 -14.84
CA GLN A 179 -26.89 2.73 -14.19
C GLN A 179 -27.71 3.62 -13.24
N LYS A 180 -27.23 4.80 -12.89
CA LYS A 180 -27.88 5.72 -11.94
C LYS A 180 -29.33 6.04 -12.29
N ASP A 181 -29.58 6.34 -13.56
CA ASP A 181 -30.92 6.69 -14.04
C ASP A 181 -31.88 5.48 -14.12
N SER A 182 -31.31 4.27 -14.01
CA SER A 182 -32.06 3.01 -14.03
C SER A 182 -32.37 2.47 -12.64
N LEU A 183 -31.81 3.10 -11.58
CA LEU A 183 -32.05 2.68 -10.21
C LEU A 183 -33.53 2.88 -9.81
N PRO A 184 -34.10 2.00 -8.97
CA PRO A 184 -35.41 2.19 -8.41
C PRO A 184 -35.55 3.52 -7.65
N PRO A 185 -36.74 4.15 -7.64
CA PRO A 185 -36.96 5.38 -6.88
C PRO A 185 -36.59 5.23 -5.40
N GLY A 186 -35.75 6.13 -4.87
CA GLY A 186 -35.27 6.06 -3.50
C GLY A 186 -34.03 5.18 -3.28
N VAL A 187 -33.51 4.58 -4.35
CA VAL A 187 -32.22 3.86 -4.33
C VAL A 187 -31.16 4.74 -4.97
N GLU A 188 -30.01 4.87 -4.30
CA GLU A 188 -28.85 5.62 -4.80
C GLU A 188 -27.58 4.78 -4.66
N TYR A 189 -26.57 5.02 -5.50
CA TYR A 189 -25.25 4.48 -5.27
C TYR A 189 -24.34 5.50 -4.59
N THR A 190 -23.45 5.04 -3.75
CA THR A 190 -22.38 5.84 -3.13
C THR A 190 -21.04 5.12 -3.25
N VAL A 191 -19.97 5.89 -3.41
CA VAL A 191 -18.59 5.38 -3.39
C VAL A 191 -18.02 5.67 -2.01
N ILE A 192 -17.80 4.60 -1.24
CA ILE A 192 -17.34 4.69 0.15
C ILE A 192 -15.82 4.83 0.19
N VAL A 193 -15.09 3.98 -0.55
CA VAL A 193 -13.63 4.03 -0.64
C VAL A 193 -13.23 4.03 -2.11
N ASP A 194 -12.35 4.95 -2.45
CA ASP A 194 -11.73 5.03 -3.77
C ASP A 194 -10.24 5.35 -3.65
N ASN A 195 -9.42 4.31 -3.75
CA ASN A 195 -7.98 4.46 -3.66
C ASN A 195 -7.38 5.26 -4.83
N THR A 196 -8.12 5.43 -5.94
CA THR A 196 -7.63 6.25 -7.05
C THR A 196 -7.62 7.75 -6.71
N ASN A 197 -8.49 8.20 -5.80
CA ASN A 197 -8.48 9.58 -5.33
C ASN A 197 -7.17 9.92 -4.62
N PHE A 198 -6.66 9.00 -3.77
CA PHE A 198 -5.34 9.15 -3.15
C PHE A 198 -4.21 9.24 -4.20
N VAL A 199 -4.25 8.38 -5.22
CA VAL A 199 -3.24 8.38 -6.29
C VAL A 199 -3.29 9.68 -7.09
N ILE A 200 -4.49 10.13 -7.48
CA ILE A 200 -4.69 11.38 -8.23
C ILE A 200 -4.23 12.59 -7.41
N ALA A 201 -4.66 12.69 -6.15
CA ALA A 201 -4.24 13.77 -5.26
C ALA A 201 -2.72 13.76 -5.05
N SER A 202 -2.11 12.59 -4.87
CA SER A 202 -0.65 12.47 -4.76
C SER A 202 0.07 12.94 -6.04
N ILE A 203 -0.46 12.61 -7.22
CA ILE A 203 0.10 13.07 -8.50
C ILE A 203 -0.02 14.60 -8.63
N GLU A 204 -1.18 15.17 -8.32
CA GLU A 204 -1.41 16.62 -8.36
C GLU A 204 -0.46 17.37 -7.43
N GLU A 205 -0.29 16.90 -6.20
CA GLU A 205 0.65 17.44 -5.22
C GLU A 205 2.11 17.37 -5.71
N VAL A 206 2.49 16.25 -6.38
CA VAL A 206 3.84 16.13 -6.95
C VAL A 206 4.04 17.08 -8.13
N VAL A 207 3.02 17.28 -8.99
CA VAL A 207 3.08 18.25 -10.09
C VAL A 207 3.21 19.68 -9.53
N GLN A 208 2.48 20.02 -8.48
CA GLN A 208 2.63 21.31 -7.81
C GLN A 208 4.05 21.47 -7.25
N THR A 209 4.54 20.47 -6.49
CA THR A 209 5.91 20.44 -5.95
C THR A 209 6.97 20.60 -7.04
N PHE A 210 6.75 20.00 -8.21
CA PHE A 210 7.60 20.13 -9.39
C PHE A 210 7.69 21.59 -9.89
N VAL A 211 6.56 22.27 -10.01
CA VAL A 211 6.52 23.68 -10.43
C VAL A 211 7.20 24.58 -9.40
N GLU A 212 6.95 24.38 -8.11
CA GLU A 212 7.59 25.11 -7.02
C GLU A 212 9.12 24.91 -7.04
N ALA A 213 9.57 23.67 -7.18
CA ALA A 213 10.99 23.33 -7.30
C ALA A 213 11.64 24.05 -8.49
N LEU A 214 11.00 24.04 -9.66
CA LEU A 214 11.53 24.70 -10.86
C LEU A 214 11.68 26.23 -10.66
N ILE A 215 10.70 26.87 -10.01
CA ILE A 215 10.74 28.30 -9.69
C ILE A 215 11.89 28.62 -8.71
N LEU A 216 12.03 27.81 -7.66
CA LEU A 216 13.11 28.01 -6.66
C LEU A 216 14.50 27.82 -7.27
N VAL A 217 14.66 26.80 -8.12
CA VAL A 217 15.89 26.54 -8.86
C VAL A 217 16.20 27.72 -9.79
N ALA A 218 15.21 28.20 -10.56
CA ALA A 218 15.38 29.35 -11.44
C ALA A 218 15.84 30.61 -10.67
N LEU A 219 15.25 30.83 -9.48
CA LEU A 219 15.60 31.96 -8.62
C LEU A 219 17.07 31.89 -8.18
N ILE A 220 17.54 30.75 -7.70
CA ILE A 220 18.92 30.56 -7.24
C ILE A 220 19.91 30.75 -8.42
N VAL A 221 19.62 30.08 -9.53
CA VAL A 221 20.48 30.21 -10.72
C VAL A 221 20.57 31.65 -11.16
N TYR A 222 19.46 32.41 -11.11
CA TYR A 222 19.46 33.84 -11.43
C TYR A 222 20.30 34.68 -10.44
N ILE A 223 20.24 34.39 -9.15
CA ILE A 223 21.04 35.11 -8.14
C ILE A 223 22.53 34.92 -8.37
N PHE A 224 22.96 33.70 -8.71
CA PHE A 224 24.37 33.39 -8.98
C PHE A 224 24.87 33.86 -10.33
N LEU A 225 24.11 33.65 -11.42
CA LEU A 225 24.53 34.02 -12.78
C LEU A 225 24.27 35.48 -13.11
N GLN A 226 23.31 36.13 -12.43
CA GLN A 226 22.95 37.55 -12.59
C GLN A 226 22.55 37.95 -14.01
N SER A 227 22.16 36.98 -14.84
CA SER A 227 21.81 37.14 -16.24
C SER A 227 20.57 36.28 -16.55
N TRP A 228 19.49 36.95 -16.96
CA TRP A 228 18.28 36.22 -17.33
C TRP A 228 18.49 35.26 -18.52
N ARG A 229 19.42 35.57 -19.41
CA ARG A 229 19.75 34.73 -20.56
C ARG A 229 20.50 33.47 -20.14
N SER A 230 21.47 33.60 -19.25
CA SER A 230 22.20 32.49 -18.69
C SER A 230 21.26 31.60 -17.84
N THR A 231 20.28 32.19 -17.13
CA THR A 231 19.29 31.46 -16.36
C THR A 231 18.30 30.71 -17.26
N LEU A 232 17.89 31.29 -18.39
CA LEU A 232 16.92 30.68 -19.30
C LEU A 232 17.43 29.36 -19.93
N ILE A 233 18.76 29.26 -20.17
CA ILE A 233 19.36 28.08 -20.81
C ILE A 233 19.11 26.79 -19.97
N PRO A 234 19.43 26.70 -18.64
CA PRO A 234 19.12 25.53 -17.86
C PRO A 234 17.62 25.33 -17.74
N MET A 235 16.81 26.41 -17.70
CA MET A 235 15.34 26.29 -17.63
C MET A 235 14.72 25.71 -18.90
N ILE A 236 15.39 25.78 -20.05
CA ILE A 236 15.00 25.08 -21.28
C ILE A 236 15.51 23.63 -21.27
N ALA A 237 16.69 23.39 -20.73
CA ALA A 237 17.31 22.07 -20.70
C ALA A 237 16.50 21.08 -19.85
N VAL A 238 15.91 21.54 -18.73
CA VAL A 238 15.12 20.70 -17.81
C VAL A 238 13.88 20.08 -18.47
N PRO A 239 12.95 20.86 -19.06
CA PRO A 239 11.79 20.28 -19.72
C PRO A 239 12.16 19.30 -20.84
N VAL A 240 13.21 19.60 -21.61
CA VAL A 240 13.69 18.74 -22.71
C VAL A 240 14.18 17.39 -22.16
N SER A 241 14.96 17.40 -21.07
CA SER A 241 15.46 16.17 -20.45
C SER A 241 14.33 15.34 -19.83
N LEU A 242 13.38 16.01 -19.19
CA LEU A 242 12.25 15.33 -18.55
C LEU A 242 11.27 14.73 -19.58
N LEU A 243 10.99 15.45 -20.68
CA LEU A 243 10.19 14.91 -21.78
C LEU A 243 10.88 13.69 -22.41
N GLY A 244 12.20 13.74 -22.56
CA GLY A 244 12.98 12.60 -23.02
C GLY A 244 12.88 11.41 -22.06
N THR A 245 12.84 11.65 -20.75
CA THR A 245 12.66 10.59 -19.75
C THR A 245 11.26 9.96 -19.84
N PHE A 246 10.20 10.77 -20.06
CA PHE A 246 8.86 10.23 -20.31
C PHE A 246 8.80 9.38 -21.57
N ALA A 247 9.50 9.79 -22.64
CA ALA A 247 9.58 8.96 -23.85
C ALA A 247 10.26 7.60 -23.60
N ALA A 248 11.25 7.55 -22.70
CA ALA A 248 11.90 6.31 -22.32
C ALA A 248 11.00 5.39 -21.49
N PHE A 249 10.00 5.91 -20.77
CA PHE A 249 9.04 5.09 -20.02
C PHE A 249 8.29 4.12 -20.91
N GLU A 250 7.88 4.54 -22.11
CA GLU A 250 7.23 3.67 -23.10
C GLU A 250 8.12 2.46 -23.44
N VAL A 251 9.42 2.69 -23.65
CA VAL A 251 10.39 1.64 -23.98
C VAL A 251 10.64 0.71 -22.78
N LEU A 252 10.64 1.27 -21.58
CA LEU A 252 10.88 0.51 -20.34
C LEU A 252 9.61 -0.20 -19.83
N GLY A 253 8.44 0.07 -20.41
CA GLY A 253 7.16 -0.43 -19.92
C GLY A 253 6.76 0.18 -18.56
N PHE A 254 7.20 1.42 -18.27
CA PHE A 254 6.86 2.13 -17.04
C PHE A 254 5.59 2.96 -17.22
N THR A 255 4.85 3.09 -16.13
CA THR A 255 3.71 3.99 -16.03
C THR A 255 4.10 5.27 -15.28
N ILE A 256 3.33 6.33 -15.48
CA ILE A 256 3.41 7.52 -14.62
C ILE A 256 2.73 7.15 -13.29
N ASN A 257 3.51 7.10 -12.24
CA ASN A 257 3.07 6.81 -10.88
C ASN A 257 3.84 7.67 -9.87
N THR A 258 3.46 7.60 -8.59
CA THR A 258 4.07 8.43 -7.54
C THR A 258 5.59 8.26 -7.45
N LEU A 259 6.10 7.02 -7.57
CA LEU A 259 7.54 6.73 -7.50
C LEU A 259 8.34 7.31 -8.68
N THR A 260 7.83 7.13 -9.91
CA THR A 260 8.48 7.70 -11.09
C THR A 260 8.45 9.21 -11.06
N LEU A 261 7.38 9.82 -10.54
CA LEU A 261 7.27 11.27 -10.38
C LEU A 261 8.20 11.80 -9.28
N PHE A 262 8.35 11.10 -8.13
CA PHE A 262 9.35 11.48 -7.13
C PHE A 262 10.76 11.45 -7.69
N ALA A 263 11.10 10.43 -8.47
CA ALA A 263 12.36 10.36 -9.16
C ALA A 263 12.54 11.53 -10.14
N MET A 264 11.49 11.96 -10.83
CA MET A 264 11.51 13.10 -11.74
C MET A 264 11.73 14.43 -11.00
N VAL A 265 11.09 14.64 -9.82
CA VAL A 265 11.33 15.86 -9.02
C VAL A 265 12.78 15.93 -8.57
N LEU A 266 13.36 14.82 -8.08
CA LEU A 266 14.79 14.77 -7.74
C LEU A 266 15.68 14.97 -8.97
N ALA A 267 15.27 14.46 -10.13
CA ALA A 267 16.01 14.62 -11.38
C ALA A 267 16.09 16.08 -11.83
N ILE A 268 15.14 16.97 -11.47
CA ILE A 268 15.23 18.42 -11.80
C ILE A 268 16.56 19.00 -11.32
N GLY A 269 16.88 18.78 -10.06
CA GLY A 269 18.10 19.29 -9.47
C GLY A 269 19.37 18.72 -10.11
N LEU A 270 19.33 17.40 -10.46
CA LEU A 270 20.45 16.73 -11.15
C LEU A 270 20.65 17.24 -12.58
N VAL A 271 19.57 17.44 -13.32
CA VAL A 271 19.56 17.88 -14.73
C VAL A 271 19.99 19.33 -14.85
N VAL A 272 19.51 20.21 -13.97
CA VAL A 272 19.90 21.63 -13.95
C VAL A 272 21.41 21.78 -13.77
N ASP A 273 22.00 20.95 -12.93
CA ASP A 273 23.38 20.99 -12.54
C ASP A 273 24.34 20.75 -13.72
N ASP A 274 24.04 19.78 -14.62
CA ASP A 274 24.84 19.53 -15.82
C ASP A 274 24.88 20.75 -16.77
N ALA A 275 23.73 21.39 -16.96
CA ALA A 275 23.63 22.60 -17.77
C ALA A 275 24.40 23.78 -17.14
N ILE A 276 24.35 23.92 -15.80
CA ILE A 276 25.04 24.96 -15.06
C ILE A 276 26.55 24.84 -15.23
N VAL A 277 27.14 23.64 -15.14
CA VAL A 277 28.59 23.40 -15.30
C VAL A 277 29.05 23.86 -16.65
N VAL A 278 28.29 23.62 -17.73
CA VAL A 278 28.61 24.07 -19.08
C VAL A 278 28.55 25.60 -19.21
N ILE A 279 27.44 26.20 -18.72
CA ILE A 279 27.23 27.67 -18.82
C ILE A 279 28.34 28.41 -18.09
N GLU A 280 28.70 27.99 -16.92
CA GLU A 280 29.72 28.65 -16.12
C GLU A 280 31.09 28.53 -16.73
N ALA A 281 31.43 27.38 -17.32
CA ALA A 281 32.68 27.24 -18.06
C ALA A 281 32.72 28.20 -19.27
N VAL A 282 31.61 28.37 -19.99
CA VAL A 282 31.49 29.31 -21.11
C VAL A 282 31.62 30.77 -20.63
N GLU A 283 30.90 31.12 -19.52
CA GLU A 283 31.01 32.46 -18.95
C GLU A 283 32.42 32.79 -18.42
N TYR A 284 33.13 31.81 -17.88
CA TYR A 284 34.50 31.95 -17.47
C TYR A 284 35.40 32.31 -18.66
N GLU A 285 35.27 31.60 -19.79
CA GLU A 285 36.05 31.89 -21.00
C GLU A 285 35.72 33.27 -21.60
N ILE A 286 34.43 33.70 -21.53
CA ILE A 286 34.04 35.05 -21.98
C ILE A 286 34.63 36.12 -21.05
N LYS A 287 34.59 35.94 -19.72
CA LYS A 287 35.02 36.96 -18.75
C LYS A 287 36.54 37.05 -18.60
N VAL A 288 37.25 35.92 -18.56
CA VAL A 288 38.68 35.84 -18.28
C VAL A 288 39.52 35.96 -19.56
N ASN A 289 39.13 35.24 -20.61
CA ASN A 289 39.89 35.18 -21.87
C ASN A 289 39.34 36.14 -22.96
N GLY A 290 38.23 36.85 -22.70
CA GLY A 290 37.65 37.83 -23.61
C GLY A 290 37.16 37.26 -24.94
N LEU A 291 36.88 35.96 -25.02
CA LEU A 291 36.46 35.27 -26.22
C LEU A 291 35.02 35.63 -26.61
N THR A 292 34.70 35.50 -27.90
CA THR A 292 33.30 35.59 -28.36
C THR A 292 32.49 34.44 -27.79
N PRO A 293 31.15 34.56 -27.61
CA PRO A 293 30.33 33.48 -27.08
C PRO A 293 30.50 32.15 -27.82
N HIS A 294 30.66 32.19 -29.11
CA HIS A 294 30.90 31.01 -29.96
C HIS A 294 32.27 30.37 -29.65
N ASP A 295 33.35 31.16 -29.67
CA ASP A 295 34.71 30.63 -29.43
C ASP A 295 34.88 30.20 -27.97
N ALA A 296 34.29 30.95 -27.02
CA ALA A 296 34.24 30.60 -25.62
C ALA A 296 33.55 29.25 -25.38
N THR A 297 32.44 29.00 -26.11
CA THR A 297 31.71 27.72 -26.00
C THR A 297 32.59 26.56 -26.49
N ILE A 298 33.30 26.73 -27.62
CA ILE A 298 34.20 25.69 -28.14
C ILE A 298 35.35 25.42 -27.16
N ALA A 299 35.96 26.48 -26.59
CA ALA A 299 37.04 26.36 -25.63
C ALA A 299 36.59 25.69 -24.32
N ALA A 300 35.43 26.10 -23.77
CA ALA A 300 34.86 25.53 -22.57
C ALA A 300 34.51 24.05 -22.74
N MET A 301 33.92 23.68 -23.87
CA MET A 301 33.51 22.27 -24.11
C MET A 301 34.68 21.31 -24.18
N LYS A 302 35.86 21.74 -24.63
CA LYS A 302 37.09 20.92 -24.60
C LYS A 302 37.45 20.49 -23.18
N ASN A 303 37.22 21.36 -22.20
CA ASN A 303 37.58 21.12 -20.80
C ASN A 303 36.45 20.43 -20.00
N VAL A 304 35.16 20.55 -20.42
CA VAL A 304 34.00 20.11 -19.61
C VAL A 304 33.41 18.81 -20.13
N GLN A 305 33.58 18.45 -21.40
CA GLN A 305 32.97 17.26 -21.99
C GLN A 305 33.33 15.96 -21.24
N GLY A 306 34.62 15.77 -20.87
CA GLY A 306 35.07 14.59 -20.15
C GLY A 306 34.39 14.44 -18.76
N PRO A 307 34.52 15.48 -17.90
CA PRO A 307 33.86 15.52 -16.61
C PRO A 307 32.35 15.29 -16.67
N VAL A 308 31.62 15.91 -17.60
CA VAL A 308 30.15 15.73 -17.71
C VAL A 308 29.79 14.27 -18.04
N VAL A 309 30.49 13.67 -19.01
CA VAL A 309 30.28 12.23 -19.34
C VAL A 309 30.63 11.34 -18.14
N GLY A 310 31.76 11.62 -17.48
CA GLY A 310 32.18 10.86 -16.31
C GLY A 310 31.16 10.90 -15.15
N ILE A 311 30.62 12.09 -14.84
CA ILE A 311 29.60 12.28 -13.82
C ILE A 311 28.34 11.51 -14.17
N ALA A 312 27.88 11.56 -15.42
CA ALA A 312 26.71 10.82 -15.87
C ALA A 312 26.88 9.30 -15.68
N PHE A 313 28.05 8.77 -16.06
CA PHE A 313 28.34 7.34 -15.84
C PHE A 313 28.43 6.96 -14.35
N VAL A 314 29.01 7.81 -13.51
CA VAL A 314 29.11 7.58 -12.07
C VAL A 314 27.71 7.59 -11.45
N LEU A 315 26.87 8.59 -11.77
CA LEU A 315 25.50 8.64 -11.29
C LEU A 315 24.68 7.43 -11.76
N ALA A 316 24.76 7.07 -13.05
CA ALA A 316 24.08 5.89 -13.55
C ALA A 316 24.57 4.60 -12.88
N SER A 317 25.85 4.48 -12.58
CA SER A 317 26.44 3.29 -11.95
C SER A 317 25.96 3.04 -10.53
N VAL A 318 25.51 4.06 -9.81
CA VAL A 318 24.89 3.92 -8.48
C VAL A 318 23.53 3.23 -8.61
N PHE A 319 22.75 3.56 -9.64
CA PHE A 319 21.36 3.12 -9.78
C PHE A 319 21.19 1.83 -10.57
N VAL A 320 22.08 1.53 -11.50
CA VAL A 320 21.98 0.33 -12.34
C VAL A 320 21.99 -0.98 -11.54
N PRO A 321 22.86 -1.23 -10.54
CA PRO A 321 22.84 -2.47 -9.78
C PRO A 321 21.52 -2.72 -9.05
N VAL A 322 20.90 -1.65 -8.58
CA VAL A 322 19.63 -1.67 -7.86
C VAL A 322 18.47 -2.16 -8.73
N SER A 323 18.56 -1.92 -10.04
CA SER A 323 17.55 -2.35 -11.00
C SER A 323 17.45 -3.88 -11.19
N PHE A 324 18.45 -4.63 -10.74
CA PHE A 324 18.47 -6.10 -10.81
C PHE A 324 17.90 -6.80 -9.57
N MET A 325 17.42 -6.03 -8.60
CA MET A 325 16.78 -6.60 -7.42
C MET A 325 15.44 -7.26 -7.76
N GLY A 326 15.14 -8.35 -7.05
CA GLY A 326 13.86 -9.04 -7.12
C GLY A 326 12.92 -8.68 -5.97
N GLY A 327 11.70 -9.21 -6.04
CA GLY A 327 10.67 -9.00 -5.02
C GLY A 327 9.99 -7.62 -5.08
N MET A 328 9.13 -7.34 -4.10
CA MET A 328 8.39 -6.09 -4.00
C MET A 328 9.33 -4.89 -3.89
N THR A 329 10.31 -4.98 -2.99
CA THR A 329 11.35 -3.96 -2.79
C THR A 329 12.10 -3.66 -4.09
N GLY A 330 12.45 -4.71 -4.86
CA GLY A 330 13.12 -4.56 -6.15
C GLY A 330 12.28 -3.80 -7.17
N ILE A 331 10.96 -4.00 -7.19
CA ILE A 331 10.05 -3.26 -8.10
C ILE A 331 10.06 -1.77 -7.76
N LEU A 332 9.98 -1.42 -6.47
CA LEU A 332 10.01 -0.02 -6.00
C LEU A 332 11.32 0.66 -6.36
N TYR A 333 12.44 0.03 -6.03
CA TYR A 333 13.76 0.57 -6.35
C TYR A 333 14.02 0.67 -7.86
N LYS A 334 13.61 -0.34 -8.64
CA LYS A 334 13.86 -0.38 -10.09
C LYS A 334 13.21 0.79 -10.82
N GLN A 335 11.95 1.08 -10.52
CA GLN A 335 11.25 2.19 -11.16
C GLN A 335 11.92 3.52 -10.84
N PHE A 336 12.26 3.75 -9.59
CA PHE A 336 12.95 4.96 -9.15
C PHE A 336 14.37 5.06 -9.77
N ALA A 337 15.17 4.02 -9.63
CA ALA A 337 16.57 3.98 -10.07
C ALA A 337 16.72 4.17 -11.58
N LEU A 338 15.92 3.44 -12.38
CA LEU A 338 15.98 3.57 -13.83
C LEU A 338 15.46 4.93 -14.32
N THR A 339 14.44 5.50 -13.66
CA THR A 339 13.97 6.85 -13.97
C THR A 339 15.08 7.86 -13.80
N ILE A 340 15.82 7.84 -12.68
CA ILE A 340 16.96 8.75 -12.47
C ILE A 340 18.09 8.45 -13.44
N ALA A 341 18.46 7.19 -13.63
CA ALA A 341 19.56 6.83 -14.53
C ALA A 341 19.33 7.32 -15.98
N VAL A 342 18.10 7.13 -16.47
CA VAL A 342 17.69 7.62 -17.80
C VAL A 342 17.65 9.14 -17.85
N SER A 343 17.10 9.80 -16.81
CA SER A 343 17.06 11.28 -16.73
C SER A 343 18.46 11.87 -16.78
N VAL A 344 19.40 11.29 -16.04
CA VAL A 344 20.81 11.74 -16.03
C VAL A 344 21.50 11.49 -17.38
N ALA A 345 21.26 10.35 -18.02
CA ALA A 345 21.82 10.07 -19.34
C ALA A 345 21.32 11.06 -20.41
N ILE A 346 20.02 11.36 -20.39
CA ILE A 346 19.43 12.38 -21.30
C ILE A 346 19.94 13.77 -20.93
N SER A 347 20.08 14.09 -19.63
CA SER A 347 20.66 15.36 -19.17
C SER A 347 22.06 15.59 -19.70
N ALA A 348 22.92 14.58 -19.59
CA ALA A 348 24.27 14.65 -20.13
C ALA A 348 24.28 14.89 -21.66
N PHE A 349 23.39 14.20 -22.38
CA PHE A 349 23.22 14.43 -23.81
C PHE A 349 22.78 15.86 -24.14
N VAL A 350 21.81 16.41 -23.40
CA VAL A 350 21.32 17.79 -23.50
C VAL A 350 22.42 18.77 -23.14
N ALA A 351 23.20 18.52 -22.08
CA ALA A 351 24.31 19.36 -21.66
C ALA A 351 25.47 19.40 -22.68
N LEU A 352 25.66 18.33 -23.45
CA LEU A 352 26.69 18.24 -24.49
C LEU A 352 26.22 18.74 -25.86
N THR A 353 24.95 18.95 -26.09
CA THR A 353 24.38 19.33 -27.40
C THR A 353 23.58 20.64 -27.33
N LEU A 354 22.43 20.64 -26.68
CA LEU A 354 21.50 21.77 -26.62
C LEU A 354 22.11 22.94 -25.82
N THR A 355 22.69 22.68 -24.66
CA THR A 355 23.22 23.73 -23.78
C THR A 355 24.35 24.52 -24.44
N PRO A 356 25.38 23.92 -25.05
CA PRO A 356 26.40 24.66 -25.78
C PRO A 356 25.84 25.47 -26.97
N ALA A 357 24.89 24.89 -27.71
CA ALA A 357 24.24 25.58 -28.81
C ALA A 357 23.53 26.86 -28.32
N LEU A 358 22.75 26.74 -27.23
CA LEU A 358 22.09 27.89 -26.63
C LEU A 358 23.07 28.92 -26.05
N CYS A 359 24.18 28.49 -25.43
CA CYS A 359 25.26 29.40 -24.96
C CYS A 359 25.82 30.21 -26.09
N SER A 360 26.19 29.57 -27.22
CA SER A 360 26.72 30.22 -28.40
C SER A 360 25.75 31.27 -29.01
N MET A 361 24.43 30.99 -28.95
CA MET A 361 23.40 31.85 -29.57
C MET A 361 22.87 32.95 -28.66
N MET A 362 22.74 32.70 -27.36
CA MET A 362 22.02 33.57 -26.43
C MET A 362 22.92 34.44 -25.55
N LEU A 363 24.14 33.99 -25.24
CA LEU A 363 25.07 34.76 -24.42
C LEU A 363 25.59 35.98 -25.18
N LYS A 364 25.96 37.00 -24.43
CA LYS A 364 26.57 38.23 -25.00
C LYS A 364 27.94 38.47 -24.37
N PRO A 365 28.87 39.17 -25.12
CA PRO A 365 30.11 39.65 -24.53
C PRO A 365 29.82 40.52 -23.31
N HIS A 366 30.66 40.45 -22.30
CA HIS A 366 30.53 41.24 -21.07
C HIS A 366 30.77 42.71 -21.38
N VAL A 367 29.72 43.54 -21.31
CA VAL A 367 29.81 45.01 -21.42
C VAL A 367 29.54 45.56 -20.01
N PRO A 368 30.48 46.34 -19.41
CA PRO A 368 30.23 47.00 -18.14
C PRO A 368 29.00 47.93 -18.23
N GLN A 369 28.01 47.77 -17.40
CA GLN A 369 26.84 48.66 -17.37
C GLN A 369 27.10 49.87 -16.49
N GLU A 370 26.95 51.10 -17.02
CA GLU A 370 27.16 52.38 -16.33
C GLU A 370 26.00 52.78 -15.35
N HIS A 371 24.85 52.08 -15.35
CA HIS A 371 23.72 52.40 -14.48
C HIS A 371 23.38 51.24 -13.53
N GLU A 372 23.67 51.41 -12.24
CA GLU A 372 23.35 50.46 -11.15
C GLU A 372 21.92 50.68 -10.63
N ASN A 373 21.00 49.75 -10.90
CA ASN A 373 19.72 49.68 -10.26
C ASN A 373 19.89 49.11 -8.83
N LEU A 374 18.93 49.34 -7.93
CA LEU A 374 18.92 48.80 -6.53
C LEU A 374 19.15 47.28 -6.47
N LEU A 375 18.59 46.54 -7.42
CA LEU A 375 18.81 45.09 -7.59
C LEU A 375 20.28 44.77 -7.90
N HIS A 376 20.92 45.49 -8.81
CA HIS A 376 22.32 45.30 -9.15
C HIS A 376 23.25 45.59 -7.97
N ARG A 377 22.92 46.59 -7.14
CA ARG A 377 23.71 46.87 -5.91
C ARG A 377 23.61 45.72 -4.91
N GLY A 378 22.44 45.08 -4.78
CA GLY A 378 22.26 43.90 -3.95
C GLY A 378 23.05 42.71 -4.43
N LEU A 379 23.03 42.46 -5.76
CA LEU A 379 23.75 41.37 -6.42
C LEU A 379 25.26 41.58 -6.37
N ASN A 380 25.76 42.84 -6.52
CA ASN A 380 27.19 43.18 -6.38
C ASN A 380 27.68 42.95 -4.93
N LYS A 381 26.89 43.31 -3.89
CA LYS A 381 27.24 42.97 -2.52
C LYS A 381 27.28 41.45 -2.27
N PHE A 382 26.43 40.68 -2.93
CA PHE A 382 26.48 39.21 -2.88
C PHE A 382 27.78 38.69 -3.51
N ASN A 383 28.22 39.20 -4.65
CA ASN A 383 29.47 38.81 -5.28
C ASN A 383 30.68 39.15 -4.39
N ASP A 384 30.72 40.37 -3.82
CA ASP A 384 31.77 40.78 -2.89
C ASP A 384 31.85 39.89 -1.66
N ALA A 385 30.67 39.49 -1.15
CA ALA A 385 30.59 38.56 -0.01
C ALA A 385 31.10 37.16 -0.39
N LEU A 386 30.79 36.68 -1.60
CA LEU A 386 31.22 35.39 -2.09
C LEU A 386 32.74 35.37 -2.36
N GLU A 387 33.32 36.45 -2.87
CA GLU A 387 34.77 36.57 -3.06
C GLU A 387 35.52 36.57 -1.73
N ARG A 388 35.04 37.33 -0.74
CA ARG A 388 35.60 37.30 0.63
C ARG A 388 35.51 35.90 1.25
N PHE A 389 34.39 35.23 1.04
CA PHE A 389 34.22 33.86 1.49
C PHE A 389 35.18 32.89 0.79
N SER A 390 35.41 33.06 -0.52
CA SER A 390 36.36 32.25 -1.28
C SER A 390 37.81 32.45 -0.81
N ASP A 391 38.19 33.67 -0.44
CA ASP A 391 39.51 33.95 0.06
C ASP A 391 39.71 33.40 1.47
N TRP A 392 38.71 33.56 2.35
CA TRP A 392 38.73 32.95 3.67
C TRP A 392 38.78 31.43 3.58
N TYR A 393 38.01 30.82 2.69
CA TYR A 393 38.02 29.41 2.43
C TYR A 393 39.39 28.90 1.98
N GLY A 394 40.03 29.57 1.01
CA GLY A 394 41.39 29.24 0.58
C GLY A 394 42.44 29.31 1.71
N TYR A 395 42.32 30.31 2.60
CA TYR A 395 43.14 30.40 3.82
C TYR A 395 42.92 29.22 4.78
N GLN A 396 41.66 28.81 5.01
CA GLN A 396 41.36 27.68 5.86
C GLN A 396 41.87 26.35 5.26
N LEU A 397 41.74 26.16 3.92
CA LEU A 397 42.31 24.99 3.26
C LEU A 397 43.82 24.89 3.42
N ALA A 398 44.53 26.02 3.22
CA ALA A 398 46.00 26.08 3.42
C ALA A 398 46.41 25.74 4.84
N ARG A 399 45.57 26.07 5.85
CA ARG A 399 45.77 25.69 7.25
C ARG A 399 45.52 24.22 7.49
N LEU A 400 44.39 23.66 6.96
CA LEU A 400 44.01 22.25 7.08
C LEU A 400 45.02 21.34 6.36
N ALA A 401 45.59 21.76 5.24
CA ALA A 401 46.59 20.99 4.51
C ALA A 401 47.87 20.68 5.32
N LYS A 402 48.12 21.45 6.38
CA LYS A 402 49.21 21.16 7.33
C LYS A 402 48.88 20.04 8.31
N HIS A 403 47.56 19.70 8.47
CA HIS A 403 47.08 18.75 9.49
C HIS A 403 46.11 17.77 8.86
N LEU A 404 46.49 17.03 7.84
CA LEU A 404 45.64 16.12 7.08
C LEU A 404 44.98 15.03 7.94
N TRP A 405 45.61 14.69 9.08
CA TRP A 405 45.05 13.71 10.03
C TRP A 405 43.67 14.17 10.62
N ILE A 406 43.43 15.50 10.71
CA ILE A 406 42.13 16.05 11.19
C ILE A 406 41.02 15.64 10.23
N THR A 407 41.27 15.68 8.92
CA THR A 407 40.27 15.27 7.92
C THR A 407 39.94 13.78 8.02
N VAL A 408 40.98 12.94 8.21
CA VAL A 408 40.78 11.49 8.39
C VAL A 408 40.00 11.22 9.69
N ALA A 409 40.34 11.90 10.78
CA ALA A 409 39.63 11.76 12.06
C ALA A 409 38.16 12.24 11.95
N ALA A 410 37.92 13.35 11.24
CA ALA A 410 36.55 13.84 10.99
C ALA A 410 35.72 12.86 10.19
N LEU A 411 36.31 12.25 9.15
CA LEU A 411 35.61 11.24 8.34
C LEU A 411 35.26 9.98 9.15
N LEU A 412 36.18 9.51 9.97
CA LEU A 412 35.93 8.39 10.88
C LEU A 412 34.83 8.77 11.89
N ALA A 413 34.85 9.99 12.43
CA ALA A 413 33.80 10.48 13.31
C ALA A 413 32.46 10.52 12.59
N PHE A 414 32.36 11.03 11.34
CA PHE A 414 31.14 11.03 10.55
C PHE A 414 30.62 9.62 10.30
N ALA A 415 31.47 8.68 9.93
CA ALA A 415 31.10 7.29 9.73
C ALA A 415 30.58 6.64 11.00
N LEU A 416 31.26 6.86 12.15
CA LEU A 416 30.85 6.31 13.45
C LEU A 416 29.53 6.93 13.95
N VAL A 417 29.36 8.25 13.81
CA VAL A 417 28.11 8.94 14.17
C VAL A 417 26.96 8.43 13.30
N SER A 418 27.16 8.34 11.99
CA SER A 418 26.13 7.80 11.07
C SER A 418 25.75 6.37 11.46
N ALA A 419 26.73 5.48 11.67
CA ALA A 419 26.46 4.10 12.07
C ALA A 419 25.74 4.02 13.43
N GLY A 420 26.09 4.90 14.37
CA GLY A 420 25.42 5.01 15.68
C GLY A 420 23.98 5.47 15.55
N VAL A 421 23.74 6.52 14.75
CA VAL A 421 22.40 7.07 14.54
C VAL A 421 21.51 6.08 13.79
N PHE A 422 21.99 5.39 12.76
CA PHE A 422 21.19 4.37 12.03
C PHE A 422 20.81 3.17 12.90
N ARG A 423 21.51 2.91 14.00
CA ARG A 423 21.10 1.89 14.97
C ARG A 423 19.98 2.35 15.90
N VAL A 424 19.85 3.66 16.09
CA VAL A 424 18.86 4.28 16.99
C VAL A 424 17.66 4.80 16.20
N LEU A 425 17.85 5.11 14.92
CA LEU A 425 16.76 5.58 14.05
C LEU A 425 15.78 4.41 13.81
N PRO A 426 14.50 4.58 14.14
CA PRO A 426 13.49 3.55 13.94
C PRO A 426 13.47 3.06 12.48
N SER A 427 13.26 1.76 12.27
CA SER A 427 13.15 1.18 10.92
C SER A 427 11.70 0.89 10.56
N ALA A 428 11.36 1.07 9.29
CA ALA A 428 10.06 0.70 8.73
C ALA A 428 10.21 0.30 7.26
N PHE A 429 9.23 -0.42 6.71
CA PHE A 429 9.22 -0.74 5.27
C PHE A 429 8.95 0.52 4.46
N VAL A 430 7.81 1.16 4.72
CA VAL A 430 7.36 2.44 4.14
C VAL A 430 6.68 3.26 5.24
N PRO A 431 6.71 4.59 5.18
CA PRO A 431 6.03 5.42 6.17
C PRO A 431 4.50 5.25 6.08
N PRO A 432 3.78 5.43 7.20
CA PRO A 432 2.32 5.45 7.18
C PRO A 432 1.81 6.64 6.36
N GLU A 433 0.73 6.42 5.61
CA GLU A 433 0.11 7.44 4.75
C GLU A 433 -1.34 7.71 5.15
N ASP A 434 -1.82 8.91 4.86
CA ASP A 434 -3.23 9.27 4.97
C ASP A 434 -3.92 8.97 3.62
N ASN A 435 -4.58 7.81 3.54
CA ASN A 435 -5.27 7.36 2.34
C ASN A 435 -6.65 8.01 2.15
N GLY A 436 -7.08 8.94 3.01
CA GLY A 436 -8.38 9.58 2.95
C GLY A 436 -9.53 8.75 3.53
N TYR A 437 -9.25 7.62 4.14
CA TYR A 437 -10.20 6.77 4.84
C TYR A 437 -9.49 5.91 5.89
N TYR A 438 -10.27 5.39 6.83
CA TYR A 438 -9.81 4.35 7.75
C TYR A 438 -10.88 3.28 7.94
N MET A 439 -10.46 2.13 8.41
CA MET A 439 -11.35 0.99 8.70
C MET A 439 -11.47 0.80 10.21
N VAL A 440 -12.59 0.19 10.65
CA VAL A 440 -12.77 -0.18 12.04
C VAL A 440 -13.21 -1.64 12.12
N ALA A 441 -12.39 -2.46 12.74
CA ALA A 441 -12.79 -3.80 13.11
C ALA A 441 -13.50 -3.76 14.47
N VAL A 442 -14.67 -4.37 14.53
CA VAL A 442 -15.50 -4.45 15.74
C VAL A 442 -15.71 -5.91 16.07
N ASN A 443 -15.12 -6.39 17.16
CA ASN A 443 -15.22 -7.79 17.57
C ASN A 443 -15.90 -7.89 18.96
N LEU A 444 -17.04 -8.53 18.99
CA LEU A 444 -17.77 -8.87 20.22
C LEU A 444 -17.25 -10.20 20.78
N PRO A 445 -17.54 -10.50 22.05
CA PRO A 445 -17.27 -11.83 22.62
C PRO A 445 -17.88 -12.95 21.77
N GLU A 446 -17.20 -14.08 21.72
CA GLU A 446 -17.62 -15.24 20.94
C GLU A 446 -19.07 -15.68 21.26
N GLY A 447 -19.79 -16.06 20.24
CA GLY A 447 -21.20 -16.43 20.35
C GLY A 447 -22.16 -15.23 20.43
N ALA A 448 -21.69 -13.99 20.28
CA ALA A 448 -22.57 -12.84 20.15
C ALA A 448 -23.42 -12.95 18.87
N THR A 449 -24.69 -12.60 18.99
CA THR A 449 -25.63 -12.59 17.86
C THR A 449 -25.36 -11.40 16.94
N LEU A 450 -25.75 -11.52 15.68
CA LEU A 450 -25.62 -10.44 14.69
C LEU A 450 -26.31 -9.15 15.16
N SER A 451 -27.47 -9.26 15.84
CA SER A 451 -28.20 -8.10 16.37
C SER A 451 -27.40 -7.31 17.42
N ARG A 452 -26.60 -8.01 18.27
CA ARG A 452 -25.70 -7.33 19.20
C ARG A 452 -24.58 -6.60 18.48
N THR A 453 -24.03 -7.22 17.45
CA THR A 453 -22.98 -6.60 16.62
C THR A 453 -23.51 -5.35 15.92
N ILE A 454 -24.73 -5.41 15.35
CA ILE A 454 -25.42 -4.25 14.75
C ILE A 454 -25.56 -3.13 15.78
N ALA A 455 -26.02 -3.42 16.99
CA ALA A 455 -26.21 -2.40 18.03
C ALA A 455 -24.89 -1.69 18.43
N VAL A 456 -23.76 -2.41 18.41
CA VAL A 456 -22.44 -1.78 18.66
C VAL A 456 -22.00 -0.94 17.46
N LEU A 457 -22.19 -1.44 16.22
CA LEU A 457 -21.89 -0.65 15.03
C LEU A 457 -22.68 0.64 15.00
N ASP A 458 -23.94 0.64 15.42
CA ASP A 458 -24.79 1.85 15.50
C ASP A 458 -24.20 2.88 16.48
N LYS A 459 -23.71 2.44 17.65
CA LYS A 459 -23.03 3.32 18.61
C LYS A 459 -21.78 3.96 17.99
N VAL A 460 -20.96 3.16 17.29
CA VAL A 460 -19.75 3.65 16.65
C VAL A 460 -20.08 4.61 15.51
N GLN A 461 -21.10 4.31 14.69
CA GLN A 461 -21.59 5.21 13.64
C GLN A 461 -22.11 6.53 14.21
N GLY A 462 -22.83 6.49 15.32
CA GLY A 462 -23.29 7.69 16.04
C GLY A 462 -22.14 8.60 16.43
N PHE A 463 -21.09 8.04 17.04
CA PHE A 463 -19.88 8.78 17.39
C PHE A 463 -19.18 9.38 16.15
N MET A 464 -19.06 8.60 15.07
CA MET A 464 -18.46 9.07 13.83
C MET A 464 -19.27 10.20 13.16
N SER A 465 -20.58 10.22 13.34
CA SER A 465 -21.46 11.25 12.76
C SER A 465 -21.24 12.64 13.40
N GLU A 466 -20.62 12.72 14.58
CA GLU A 466 -20.28 13.96 15.25
C GLU A 466 -19.04 14.63 14.66
N ASP A 467 -18.23 13.91 13.89
CA ASP A 467 -17.01 14.42 13.27
C ASP A 467 -17.30 14.96 11.86
N PRO A 468 -17.17 16.29 11.64
CA PRO A 468 -17.49 16.91 10.34
C PRO A 468 -16.53 16.51 9.22
N ASP A 469 -15.36 15.97 9.53
CA ASP A 469 -14.38 15.52 8.54
C ASP A 469 -14.73 14.14 7.97
N ILE A 470 -15.68 13.40 8.56
CA ILE A 470 -16.17 12.11 8.05
C ILE A 470 -17.38 12.37 7.12
N VAL A 471 -17.15 12.19 5.83
CA VAL A 471 -18.15 12.51 4.80
C VAL A 471 -19.06 11.34 4.43
N ASP A 472 -18.59 10.10 4.54
CA ASP A 472 -19.40 8.89 4.34
C ASP A 472 -18.91 7.77 5.26
N LYS A 473 -19.82 6.85 5.57
CA LYS A 473 -19.53 5.71 6.42
C LYS A 473 -20.41 4.52 6.06
N ALA A 474 -19.87 3.33 6.19
CA ALA A 474 -20.61 2.09 6.00
C ALA A 474 -20.25 1.10 7.10
N GLY A 475 -21.27 0.52 7.73
CA GLY A 475 -21.12 -0.56 8.70
C GLY A 475 -21.62 -1.87 8.11
N ILE A 476 -20.82 -2.93 8.26
CA ILE A 476 -21.12 -4.30 7.83
C ILE A 476 -21.01 -5.19 9.06
N ALA A 477 -22.14 -5.66 9.60
CA ALA A 477 -22.18 -6.70 10.62
C ALA A 477 -22.10 -8.08 9.96
N GLY A 478 -21.45 -9.02 10.64
CA GLY A 478 -21.32 -10.40 10.17
C GLY A 478 -20.00 -10.69 9.43
N PHE A 479 -19.05 -9.73 9.41
CA PHE A 479 -17.75 -9.93 8.78
C PHE A 479 -16.60 -9.43 9.67
N ASP A 480 -15.67 -10.32 9.96
CA ASP A 480 -14.41 -9.98 10.62
C ASP A 480 -13.33 -9.76 9.57
N ILE A 481 -12.92 -8.49 9.38
CA ILE A 481 -11.89 -8.10 8.38
C ILE A 481 -10.51 -8.66 8.74
N LEU A 482 -10.21 -8.82 10.02
CA LEU A 482 -8.91 -9.30 10.49
C LEU A 482 -8.74 -10.79 10.22
N ALA A 483 -9.81 -11.56 10.43
CA ALA A 483 -9.86 -12.99 10.10
C ALA A 483 -10.20 -13.24 8.62
N SER A 484 -10.69 -12.22 7.90
CA SER A 484 -11.26 -12.34 6.54
C SER A 484 -12.35 -13.42 6.45
N ALA A 485 -13.21 -13.50 7.47
CA ALA A 485 -14.20 -14.55 7.64
C ALA A 485 -15.57 -13.99 8.02
N GLN A 486 -16.62 -14.71 7.60
CA GLN A 486 -17.98 -14.44 8.07
C GLN A 486 -18.10 -14.88 9.53
N LYS A 487 -18.56 -13.95 10.40
CA LYS A 487 -18.68 -14.17 11.85
C LYS A 487 -19.74 -13.25 12.43
N SER A 488 -20.76 -13.82 13.10
CA SER A 488 -21.86 -13.02 13.66
C SER A 488 -21.41 -12.00 14.72
N SER A 489 -20.33 -12.30 15.46
CA SER A 489 -19.71 -11.41 16.44
C SER A 489 -18.71 -10.41 15.83
N GLY A 490 -18.48 -10.46 14.52
CA GLY A 490 -17.58 -9.58 13.79
C GLY A 490 -18.31 -8.46 13.07
N GLY A 491 -17.75 -7.27 13.08
CA GLY A 491 -18.21 -6.11 12.32
C GLY A 491 -17.06 -5.36 11.68
N LEU A 492 -17.33 -4.80 10.51
CA LEU A 492 -16.41 -3.94 9.77
C LEU A 492 -17.08 -2.60 9.52
N MET A 493 -16.34 -1.51 9.69
CA MET A 493 -16.80 -0.19 9.24
C MET A 493 -15.74 0.46 8.36
N PHE A 494 -16.21 1.25 7.41
CA PHE A 494 -15.42 2.20 6.64
C PHE A 494 -15.81 3.61 7.03
N ALA A 495 -14.84 4.48 7.21
CA ALA A 495 -15.02 5.90 7.42
C ALA A 495 -14.22 6.66 6.37
N THR A 496 -14.91 7.34 5.48
CA THR A 496 -14.32 8.18 4.43
C THR A 496 -14.17 9.59 4.94
N LEU A 497 -12.98 10.13 4.80
CA LEU A 497 -12.64 11.48 5.22
C LEU A 497 -12.86 12.47 4.08
N SER A 498 -13.07 13.75 4.43
CA SER A 498 -13.10 14.84 3.46
C SER A 498 -11.74 15.00 2.77
N ASP A 499 -11.72 15.70 1.65
CA ASP A 499 -10.51 15.93 0.85
C ASP A 499 -9.37 16.53 1.68
N TRP A 500 -8.11 16.15 1.39
CA TRP A 500 -6.92 16.62 2.11
C TRP A 500 -6.79 18.14 2.12
N SER A 501 -7.26 18.83 1.07
CA SER A 501 -7.26 20.29 0.98
C SER A 501 -8.14 20.96 2.06
N GLN A 502 -9.15 20.25 2.55
CA GLN A 502 -10.09 20.70 3.58
C GLN A 502 -9.64 20.33 5.00
N ARG A 503 -8.69 19.42 5.15
CA ARG A 503 -8.20 18.85 6.41
C ARG A 503 -6.76 19.27 6.73
N LYS A 504 -6.47 20.58 6.73
CA LYS A 504 -5.11 21.12 7.01
C LYS A 504 -4.89 21.49 8.47
N GLY A 505 -5.90 21.38 9.30
CA GLY A 505 -5.85 21.72 10.72
C GLY A 505 -5.20 20.62 11.57
N ALA A 506 -4.67 21.00 12.72
CA ALA A 506 -4.15 20.03 13.69
C ALA A 506 -5.28 19.09 14.15
N GLY A 507 -5.02 17.79 14.19
CA GLY A 507 -5.98 16.76 14.61
C GLY A 507 -7.02 16.37 13.56
N GLN A 508 -6.83 16.78 12.29
CA GLN A 508 -7.69 16.39 11.17
C GLN A 508 -7.08 15.29 10.30
N ASP A 509 -5.85 14.88 10.55
CA ASP A 509 -5.20 13.74 9.90
C ASP A 509 -5.81 12.40 10.35
N VAL A 510 -5.61 11.37 9.55
CA VAL A 510 -6.20 10.03 9.78
C VAL A 510 -5.77 9.44 11.11
N ASN A 511 -4.51 9.61 11.54
CA ASN A 511 -4.01 9.04 12.79
C ASN A 511 -4.66 9.71 14.01
N SER A 512 -4.87 11.03 13.95
CA SER A 512 -5.61 11.77 14.99
C SER A 512 -7.07 11.30 15.10
N LYS A 513 -7.73 11.00 13.96
CA LYS A 513 -9.09 10.44 13.96
C LYS A 513 -9.12 9.04 14.54
N ILE A 514 -8.17 8.20 14.20
CA ILE A 514 -7.97 6.86 14.78
C ILE A 514 -7.78 6.97 16.29
N GLY A 515 -6.93 7.88 16.76
CA GLY A 515 -6.70 8.11 18.19
C GLY A 515 -7.95 8.54 18.96
N LYS A 516 -8.77 9.44 18.37
CA LYS A 516 -10.06 9.85 18.96
C LYS A 516 -11.03 8.67 19.07
N LEU A 517 -11.14 7.86 18.02
CA LEU A 517 -12.02 6.69 18.04
C LEU A 517 -11.50 5.62 19.01
N MET A 518 -10.19 5.44 19.14
CA MET A 518 -9.60 4.55 20.14
C MET A 518 -9.95 4.99 21.56
N GLY A 519 -9.94 6.30 21.83
CA GLY A 519 -10.42 6.86 23.09
C GLY A 519 -11.90 6.56 23.35
N TYR A 520 -12.76 6.68 22.35
CA TYR A 520 -14.17 6.30 22.45
C TYR A 520 -14.36 4.79 22.65
N ALA A 521 -13.58 3.97 21.97
CA ALA A 521 -13.63 2.51 22.05
C ALA A 521 -13.49 2.01 23.50
N ALA A 522 -12.67 2.67 24.31
CA ALA A 522 -12.51 2.36 25.74
C ALA A 522 -13.79 2.56 26.54
N THR A 523 -14.77 3.31 26.05
CA THR A 523 -16.09 3.53 26.69
C THR A 523 -17.14 2.50 26.32
N VAL A 524 -16.82 1.57 25.41
CA VAL A 524 -17.72 0.51 24.89
C VAL A 524 -17.18 -0.87 25.32
N PRO A 525 -17.44 -1.30 26.56
CA PRO A 525 -16.83 -2.51 27.13
C PRO A 525 -17.36 -3.81 26.53
N GLU A 526 -18.48 -3.76 25.79
CA GLU A 526 -19.11 -4.94 25.18
C GLU A 526 -18.43 -5.43 23.92
N ALA A 527 -17.47 -4.68 23.35
CA ALA A 527 -16.76 -5.03 22.13
C ALA A 527 -15.31 -4.54 22.14
N THR A 528 -14.45 -5.24 21.43
CA THR A 528 -13.12 -4.76 21.06
C THR A 528 -13.24 -3.99 19.75
N ILE A 529 -13.01 -2.68 19.78
CA ILE A 529 -13.11 -1.79 18.64
C ILE A 529 -11.69 -1.36 18.26
N LEU A 530 -11.24 -1.72 17.08
CA LEU A 530 -9.91 -1.47 16.56
C LEU A 530 -10.00 -0.61 15.30
N PRO A 531 -9.81 0.70 15.40
CA PRO A 531 -9.64 1.53 14.22
C PRO A 531 -8.27 1.25 13.60
N LEU A 532 -8.24 1.10 12.28
CA LEU A 532 -7.09 0.62 11.51
C LEU A 532 -6.82 1.60 10.36
N ASN A 533 -5.58 2.09 10.26
CA ASN A 533 -5.12 2.73 9.05
C ASN A 533 -4.87 1.65 8.00
N PRO A 534 -5.35 1.80 6.75
CA PRO A 534 -5.00 0.87 5.68
C PRO A 534 -3.48 0.87 5.41
N PRO A 535 -2.92 -0.24 4.88
CA PRO A 535 -1.51 -0.30 4.56
C PRO A 535 -1.17 0.76 3.48
N PRO A 536 0.02 1.40 3.57
CA PRO A 536 0.43 2.42 2.59
C PRO A 536 0.51 1.91 1.16
N ILE A 537 0.78 0.62 0.99
CA ILE A 537 0.77 -0.06 -0.32
C ILE A 537 -0.44 -1.00 -0.34
N PRO A 538 -1.44 -0.74 -1.22
CA PRO A 538 -2.60 -1.61 -1.35
C PRO A 538 -2.22 -3.04 -1.71
N GLY A 539 -2.82 -4.01 -1.01
CA GLY A 539 -2.54 -5.45 -1.22
C GLY A 539 -1.51 -6.06 -0.27
N LEU A 540 -0.86 -5.27 0.57
CA LEU A 540 0.05 -5.76 1.63
C LEU A 540 -0.68 -5.94 2.96
N GLY A 541 -1.76 -6.72 2.98
CA GLY A 541 -2.55 -6.98 4.18
C GLY A 541 -3.81 -6.13 4.29
N ASN A 542 -4.51 -6.26 5.43
CA ASN A 542 -5.76 -5.56 5.72
C ASN A 542 -5.57 -4.33 6.61
N SER A 543 -4.42 -4.21 7.28
CA SER A 543 -4.07 -3.07 8.14
C SER A 543 -2.58 -2.76 8.02
N GLY A 544 -2.20 -1.51 8.29
CA GLY A 544 -0.82 -1.14 8.57
C GLY A 544 -0.34 -1.76 9.89
N GLY A 545 0.93 -1.57 10.23
CA GLY A 545 1.57 -2.16 11.41
C GLY A 545 2.25 -3.48 11.11
N PHE A 546 2.31 -4.38 12.09
CA PHE A 546 3.02 -5.65 11.96
C PHE A 546 2.06 -6.85 11.88
N SER A 547 2.53 -7.93 11.22
CA SER A 547 1.83 -9.22 11.22
C SER A 547 2.77 -10.41 11.08
N MET A 548 2.45 -11.49 11.83
CA MET A 548 3.15 -12.77 11.77
C MET A 548 2.17 -13.93 11.94
N TYR A 549 2.58 -15.11 11.52
CA TYR A 549 1.90 -16.36 11.83
C TYR A 549 2.70 -17.17 12.85
N ILE A 550 2.05 -17.66 13.90
CA ILE A 550 2.55 -18.75 14.74
C ILE A 550 2.06 -20.05 14.11
N ILE A 551 2.99 -20.96 13.80
CA ILE A 551 2.77 -22.16 13.00
C ILE A 551 2.88 -23.37 13.92
N ASN A 552 1.83 -24.20 13.97
CA ASN A 552 1.80 -25.45 14.69
C ASN A 552 2.31 -26.61 13.82
N LYS A 553 3.57 -26.97 13.95
CA LYS A 553 4.19 -28.14 13.32
C LYS A 553 4.16 -29.38 14.21
N ALA A 554 3.78 -29.21 15.50
CA ALA A 554 3.67 -30.31 16.46
C ALA A 554 2.43 -31.19 16.18
N GLY A 555 1.40 -30.62 15.52
CA GLY A 555 0.14 -31.32 15.28
C GLY A 555 -0.79 -31.30 16.50
N ASP A 556 -0.55 -30.37 17.42
CA ASP A 556 -1.39 -30.18 18.62
C ASP A 556 -2.81 -29.76 18.29
N SER A 557 -3.71 -30.01 19.22
CA SER A 557 -5.12 -29.60 19.11
C SER A 557 -5.30 -28.07 19.11
N THR A 558 -6.47 -27.59 18.69
CA THR A 558 -6.81 -26.15 18.71
C THR A 558 -6.74 -25.56 20.11
N ALA A 559 -7.10 -26.31 21.14
CA ALA A 559 -7.08 -25.90 22.54
C ALA A 559 -5.63 -25.71 23.05
N GLU A 560 -4.74 -26.67 22.72
CA GLU A 560 -3.32 -26.57 23.05
C GLU A 560 -2.68 -25.39 22.30
N MET A 561 -2.97 -25.24 21.00
CA MET A 561 -2.52 -24.11 20.21
C MET A 561 -3.00 -22.77 20.78
N ALA A 562 -4.26 -22.68 21.27
CA ALA A 562 -4.79 -21.48 21.94
C ALA A 562 -3.98 -21.12 23.19
N THR A 563 -3.57 -22.13 23.97
CA THR A 563 -2.74 -21.92 25.16
C THR A 563 -1.38 -21.34 24.79
N VAL A 564 -0.69 -21.95 23.82
CA VAL A 564 0.62 -21.46 23.32
C VAL A 564 0.52 -20.01 22.80
N VAL A 565 -0.51 -19.70 22.03
CA VAL A 565 -0.72 -18.34 21.50
C VAL A 565 -1.00 -17.32 22.60
N ASN A 566 -1.78 -17.67 23.61
CA ASN A 566 -2.08 -16.79 24.75
C ASN A 566 -0.82 -16.54 25.61
N ASP A 567 0.01 -17.56 25.82
CA ASP A 567 1.30 -17.43 26.53
C ASP A 567 2.25 -16.51 25.75
N PHE A 568 2.35 -16.71 24.44
CA PHE A 568 3.11 -15.82 23.55
C PHE A 568 2.62 -14.37 23.61
N LEU A 569 1.32 -14.13 23.49
CA LEU A 569 0.74 -12.78 23.57
C LEU A 569 0.99 -12.15 24.95
N SER A 570 0.92 -12.94 26.02
CA SER A 570 1.20 -12.47 27.36
C SER A 570 2.66 -12.04 27.55
N GLU A 571 3.58 -12.75 26.92
CA GLU A 571 5.00 -12.37 26.92
C GLU A 571 5.23 -11.11 26.05
N ALA A 572 4.69 -11.08 24.83
CA ALA A 572 4.82 -9.95 23.95
C ALA A 572 4.28 -8.65 24.57
N ARG A 573 3.13 -8.69 25.24
CA ARG A 573 2.51 -7.53 25.92
C ARG A 573 3.33 -6.91 27.06
N LYS A 574 4.37 -7.59 27.53
CA LYS A 574 5.30 -7.00 28.50
C LYS A 574 6.22 -5.94 27.88
N GLN A 575 6.34 -5.95 26.55
CA GLN A 575 7.16 -4.99 25.81
C GLN A 575 6.38 -3.69 25.59
N PRO A 576 6.95 -2.52 25.85
CA PRO A 576 6.25 -1.22 25.67
C PRO A 576 6.10 -0.79 24.21
N VAL A 577 6.61 -1.58 23.29
CA VAL A 577 6.66 -1.29 21.84
C VAL A 577 5.27 -1.34 21.19
N PHE A 578 4.34 -2.13 21.77
CA PHE A 578 3.04 -2.39 21.14
C PHE A 578 1.99 -1.40 21.60
N GLY A 579 1.44 -0.64 20.67
CA GLY A 579 0.22 0.15 20.86
C GLY A 579 -1.01 -0.75 20.88
N SER A 580 -1.05 -1.74 19.99
CA SER A 580 -2.01 -2.83 20.01
C SER A 580 -1.36 -4.13 19.57
N ILE A 581 -1.74 -5.25 20.19
CA ILE A 581 -1.40 -6.60 19.72
C ILE A 581 -2.59 -7.52 19.92
N TYR A 582 -3.00 -8.20 18.87
CA TYR A 582 -4.20 -9.03 18.87
C TYR A 582 -4.01 -10.30 18.04
N THR A 583 -4.91 -11.25 18.28
CA THR A 583 -5.16 -12.39 17.40
C THR A 583 -6.64 -12.50 17.11
N THR A 584 -6.98 -13.04 15.95
CA THR A 584 -8.36 -13.38 15.56
C THR A 584 -8.74 -14.82 15.93
N PHE A 585 -7.75 -15.60 16.36
CA PHE A 585 -7.94 -16.99 16.74
C PHE A 585 -8.43 -17.09 18.19
N THR A 586 -9.43 -17.91 18.38
CA THR A 586 -9.94 -18.29 19.71
C THR A 586 -10.50 -19.69 19.66
N ASP A 587 -10.38 -20.41 20.76
CA ASP A 587 -10.98 -21.74 20.99
C ASP A 587 -12.12 -21.65 22.00
N SER A 588 -12.65 -20.47 22.23
CA SER A 588 -13.69 -20.20 23.26
C SER A 588 -15.09 -20.02 22.69
N THR A 589 -15.32 -20.35 21.42
CA THR A 589 -16.65 -20.23 20.80
C THR A 589 -17.61 -21.24 21.43
N PRO A 590 -18.71 -20.78 22.03
CA PRO A 590 -19.70 -21.69 22.64
C PRO A 590 -20.26 -22.64 21.59
N THR A 591 -20.15 -23.92 21.84
CA THR A 591 -20.56 -24.99 20.92
C THR A 591 -21.34 -26.06 21.67
N TYR A 592 -22.40 -26.61 21.05
CA TYR A 592 -23.02 -27.83 21.49
C TYR A 592 -22.51 -29.01 20.66
N ASN A 593 -21.91 -29.99 21.34
CA ASN A 593 -21.64 -31.29 20.74
C ASN A 593 -22.86 -32.18 20.93
N PHE A 594 -23.45 -32.61 19.83
CA PHE A 594 -24.60 -33.54 19.83
C PHE A 594 -24.09 -34.98 19.81
N ASP A 595 -24.08 -35.60 20.97
CA ASP A 595 -23.68 -37.00 21.13
C ASP A 595 -24.89 -37.93 20.80
N ILE A 596 -24.67 -38.86 19.86
CA ILE A 596 -25.75 -39.68 19.30
C ILE A 596 -25.67 -41.08 19.83
N ASN A 597 -26.75 -41.54 20.50
CA ASN A 597 -26.93 -42.91 20.94
C ASN A 597 -27.31 -43.83 19.76
N ARG A 598 -26.29 -44.36 19.08
CA ARG A 598 -26.44 -45.21 17.91
C ARG A 598 -27.10 -46.54 18.21
N ASP A 599 -26.86 -47.11 19.39
CA ASP A 599 -27.47 -48.40 19.80
C ASP A 599 -28.97 -48.26 20.00
N LYS A 600 -29.41 -47.19 20.67
CA LYS A 600 -30.83 -46.91 20.83
C LYS A 600 -31.52 -46.61 19.49
N ALA A 601 -30.90 -45.86 18.62
CA ALA A 601 -31.42 -45.61 17.28
C ALA A 601 -31.63 -46.92 16.51
N ALA A 602 -30.63 -47.81 16.55
CA ALA A 602 -30.73 -49.13 15.89
C ALA A 602 -31.85 -50.02 16.50
N GLN A 603 -31.99 -50.02 17.83
CA GLN A 603 -33.05 -50.77 18.52
C GLN A 603 -34.47 -50.31 18.10
N ASP A 604 -34.68 -49.03 17.96
CA ASP A 604 -35.95 -48.43 17.56
C ASP A 604 -36.18 -48.45 16.04
N GLY A 605 -35.20 -48.92 15.28
CA GLY A 605 -35.26 -48.96 13.81
C GLY A 605 -35.13 -47.60 13.16
N VAL A 606 -34.46 -46.62 13.83
CA VAL A 606 -34.22 -45.27 13.34
C VAL A 606 -32.84 -45.21 12.70
N SER A 607 -32.77 -44.74 11.46
CA SER A 607 -31.49 -44.53 10.76
C SER A 607 -30.71 -43.34 11.35
N VAL A 608 -29.42 -43.55 11.66
CA VAL A 608 -28.53 -42.46 12.09
C VAL A 608 -28.41 -41.38 11.00
N SER A 609 -28.47 -41.79 9.72
CA SER A 609 -28.46 -40.83 8.58
C SER A 609 -29.69 -39.91 8.63
N ASP A 610 -30.85 -40.44 9.00
CA ASP A 610 -32.09 -39.64 9.10
C ASP A 610 -32.04 -38.68 10.29
N ILE A 611 -31.37 -39.08 11.39
CA ILE A 611 -31.10 -38.15 12.52
C ILE A 611 -30.24 -37.02 12.05
N PHE A 612 -29.13 -37.27 11.33
CA PHE A 612 -28.25 -36.22 10.78
C PHE A 612 -28.99 -35.30 9.82
N THR A 613 -29.71 -35.86 8.84
CA THR A 613 -30.50 -35.08 7.88
C THR A 613 -31.54 -34.22 8.57
N THR A 614 -32.15 -34.74 9.63
CA THR A 614 -33.15 -34.02 10.42
C THR A 614 -32.50 -32.85 11.17
N LEU A 615 -31.40 -33.07 11.88
CA LEU A 615 -30.67 -32.02 12.58
C LEU A 615 -30.17 -30.95 11.62
N GLN A 616 -29.61 -31.36 10.47
CA GLN A 616 -29.16 -30.45 9.43
C GLN A 616 -30.31 -29.59 8.91
N GLY A 617 -31.45 -30.22 8.57
CA GLY A 617 -32.58 -29.51 8.01
C GLY A 617 -33.25 -28.54 8.97
N TYR A 618 -33.16 -28.80 10.28
CA TYR A 618 -33.76 -27.90 11.28
C TYR A 618 -32.79 -26.78 11.69
N TYR A 619 -31.56 -27.11 12.06
CA TYR A 619 -30.61 -26.14 12.60
C TYR A 619 -29.73 -25.49 11.51
N GLY A 620 -29.21 -26.30 10.56
CA GLY A 620 -28.32 -25.86 9.55
C GLY A 620 -28.96 -25.16 8.35
N SER A 621 -29.61 -25.88 7.59
CA SER A 621 -30.42 -25.67 6.36
C SER A 621 -30.06 -26.73 5.31
N ILE A 622 -30.98 -27.04 4.42
CA ILE A 622 -30.75 -27.92 3.28
C ILE A 622 -31.18 -27.21 2.02
N GLN A 623 -30.24 -27.08 1.05
CA GLN A 623 -30.58 -26.74 -0.31
C GLN A 623 -31.22 -27.98 -0.97
N VAL A 624 -32.47 -27.89 -1.31
CA VAL A 624 -33.23 -29.03 -1.89
C VAL A 624 -33.06 -29.08 -3.40
N ASN A 625 -33.25 -27.96 -4.07
CA ASN A 625 -32.99 -27.75 -5.49
C ASN A 625 -32.97 -26.24 -5.81
N ASP A 626 -33.24 -25.88 -7.08
CA ASP A 626 -33.14 -24.49 -7.54
C ASP A 626 -34.43 -24.04 -8.22
N PHE A 627 -34.62 -22.72 -8.34
CA PHE A 627 -35.63 -22.07 -9.14
C PHE A 627 -35.05 -20.96 -10.00
N ASN A 628 -35.74 -20.60 -11.08
CA ASN A 628 -35.26 -19.56 -12.00
C ASN A 628 -36.14 -18.33 -11.88
N GLN A 629 -35.48 -17.18 -11.63
CA GLN A 629 -36.15 -15.88 -11.58
C GLN A 629 -35.15 -14.76 -11.96
N PHE A 630 -35.65 -13.67 -12.51
CA PHE A 630 -34.81 -12.51 -12.92
C PHE A 630 -33.63 -12.87 -13.83
N GLY A 631 -33.76 -13.91 -14.67
CA GLY A 631 -32.67 -14.36 -15.56
C GLY A 631 -31.55 -15.17 -14.89
N LYS A 632 -31.64 -15.40 -13.58
CA LYS A 632 -30.67 -16.18 -12.79
C LYS A 632 -31.30 -17.39 -12.14
N THR A 633 -30.45 -18.29 -11.65
CA THR A 633 -30.83 -19.48 -10.90
C THR A 633 -30.57 -19.23 -9.42
N TYR A 634 -31.60 -19.41 -8.58
CA TYR A 634 -31.56 -19.24 -7.13
C TYR A 634 -31.89 -20.52 -6.43
N LYS A 635 -31.50 -20.65 -5.17
CA LYS A 635 -31.66 -21.88 -4.38
C LYS A 635 -33.03 -21.97 -3.70
N VAL A 636 -33.51 -23.21 -3.56
CA VAL A 636 -34.67 -23.54 -2.70
C VAL A 636 -34.10 -24.12 -1.42
N VAL A 637 -34.31 -23.43 -0.30
CA VAL A 637 -33.69 -23.75 0.99
C VAL A 637 -34.75 -24.01 2.05
N ILE A 638 -34.67 -25.16 2.69
CA ILE A 638 -35.52 -25.52 3.82
C ILE A 638 -34.77 -25.35 5.13
N GLN A 639 -35.45 -24.91 6.19
CA GLN A 639 -34.92 -24.76 7.54
C GLN A 639 -36.11 -24.70 8.51
N ALA A 640 -35.93 -25.05 9.80
CA ALA A 640 -36.96 -24.80 10.80
C ALA A 640 -37.26 -23.31 10.97
N SER A 641 -38.51 -22.97 11.33
CA SER A 641 -38.86 -21.61 11.74
C SER A 641 -38.04 -21.21 12.99
N GLN A 642 -37.85 -19.91 13.17
CA GLN A 642 -36.91 -19.37 14.15
C GLN A 642 -37.14 -19.84 15.58
N ASP A 643 -38.40 -19.99 15.99
CA ASP A 643 -38.78 -20.36 17.35
C ASP A 643 -38.31 -21.79 17.76
N TYR A 644 -38.04 -22.64 16.77
CA TYR A 644 -37.56 -24.01 16.98
C TYR A 644 -36.05 -24.19 16.87
N ARG A 645 -35.27 -23.08 16.84
CA ARG A 645 -33.82 -23.08 16.72
C ARG A 645 -33.11 -22.31 17.83
N VAL A 646 -33.80 -22.06 18.94
CA VAL A 646 -33.31 -21.17 20.01
C VAL A 646 -32.46 -21.91 21.03
N SER A 647 -32.83 -23.17 21.32
CA SER A 647 -32.16 -23.96 22.36
C SER A 647 -32.14 -25.47 22.05
N PRO A 648 -31.24 -26.25 22.68
CA PRO A 648 -31.19 -27.72 22.53
C PRO A 648 -32.46 -28.44 22.95
N GLU A 649 -33.26 -27.86 23.84
CA GLU A 649 -34.55 -28.41 24.29
C GLU A 649 -35.54 -28.52 23.13
N ASN A 650 -35.36 -27.76 22.06
CA ASN A 650 -36.16 -27.88 20.84
C ASN A 650 -36.06 -29.27 20.20
N ASN A 651 -35.04 -30.10 20.51
CA ASN A 651 -34.94 -31.48 20.07
C ASN A 651 -36.13 -32.35 20.52
N ASN A 652 -36.88 -31.97 21.57
CA ASN A 652 -38.09 -32.61 21.97
C ASN A 652 -39.26 -32.43 20.99
N ASN A 653 -39.22 -31.35 20.19
CA ASN A 653 -40.26 -30.99 19.24
C ASN A 653 -39.84 -31.32 17.78
N ILE A 654 -38.70 -31.93 17.59
CA ILE A 654 -38.16 -32.34 16.30
C ILE A 654 -38.25 -33.86 16.22
N TYR A 655 -38.77 -34.40 15.12
CA TYR A 655 -39.11 -35.81 15.01
C TYR A 655 -38.38 -36.48 13.84
N VAL A 656 -37.99 -37.73 14.05
CA VAL A 656 -37.43 -38.64 13.06
C VAL A 656 -38.27 -39.89 12.97
N ALA A 657 -38.44 -40.43 11.77
CA ALA A 657 -39.21 -41.65 11.57
C ALA A 657 -38.36 -42.92 11.69
N ASN A 658 -38.88 -43.96 12.23
CA ASN A 658 -38.29 -45.30 12.07
C ASN A 658 -38.67 -45.94 10.73
N SER A 659 -38.18 -47.15 10.48
CA SER A 659 -38.44 -47.92 9.25
C SER A 659 -39.93 -48.23 9.02
N SER A 660 -40.77 -48.26 10.07
CA SER A 660 -42.25 -48.44 9.98
C SER A 660 -43.00 -47.12 9.79
N GLY A 661 -42.31 -45.96 9.77
CA GLY A 661 -42.94 -44.65 9.66
C GLY A 661 -43.42 -44.03 10.97
N THR A 662 -43.14 -44.64 12.11
CA THR A 662 -43.45 -44.08 13.44
C THR A 662 -42.49 -42.95 13.80
N LEU A 663 -43.03 -41.82 14.22
CA LEU A 663 -42.23 -40.68 14.64
C LEU A 663 -41.74 -40.79 16.09
N TYR A 664 -40.49 -40.51 16.31
CA TYR A 664 -39.84 -40.40 17.62
C TYR A 664 -39.16 -39.01 17.74
N PRO A 665 -39.21 -38.39 18.93
CA PRO A 665 -38.47 -37.18 19.21
C PRO A 665 -36.95 -37.41 19.01
N VAL A 666 -36.24 -36.50 18.35
CA VAL A 666 -34.79 -36.58 18.16
C VAL A 666 -34.07 -36.57 19.51
N ALA A 667 -34.61 -35.92 20.52
CA ALA A 667 -34.11 -35.91 21.91
C ALA A 667 -33.92 -37.30 22.51
N ASN A 668 -34.64 -38.33 22.01
CA ASN A 668 -34.45 -39.70 22.47
C ASN A 668 -33.06 -40.28 22.09
N TYR A 669 -32.48 -39.76 21.06
CA TYR A 669 -31.23 -40.25 20.44
C TYR A 669 -30.07 -39.30 20.58
N VAL A 670 -30.30 -38.01 20.86
CA VAL A 670 -29.30 -36.95 20.83
C VAL A 670 -29.22 -36.28 22.19
N LYS A 671 -28.00 -36.25 22.74
CA LYS A 671 -27.69 -35.53 23.97
C LYS A 671 -26.82 -34.32 23.62
N ALA A 672 -27.26 -33.12 23.96
CA ALA A 672 -26.49 -31.90 23.82
C ALA A 672 -25.47 -31.78 24.96
N VAL A 673 -24.18 -31.66 24.63
CA VAL A 673 -23.11 -31.42 25.58
C VAL A 673 -22.51 -30.05 25.26
N SER A 674 -22.54 -29.13 26.23
CA SER A 674 -21.93 -27.83 26.07
C SER A 674 -20.40 -27.94 26.08
N THR A 675 -19.73 -27.34 25.09
CA THR A 675 -18.28 -27.32 24.93
C THR A 675 -17.87 -26.00 24.28
N THR A 676 -16.60 -25.84 24.04
CA THR A 676 -16.05 -24.75 23.24
C THR A 676 -15.28 -25.31 22.05
N SER A 677 -15.17 -24.53 20.97
CA SER A 677 -14.41 -24.88 19.78
C SER A 677 -13.84 -23.63 19.12
N ALA A 678 -12.89 -23.82 18.21
CA ALA A 678 -12.40 -22.74 17.38
C ALA A 678 -13.45 -22.30 16.36
N SER A 679 -13.67 -20.99 16.22
CA SER A 679 -14.59 -20.44 15.21
C SER A 679 -14.02 -20.51 13.80
N THR A 680 -12.71 -20.35 13.68
CA THR A 680 -11.96 -20.41 12.42
C THR A 680 -10.65 -21.15 12.62
N ILE A 681 -10.25 -21.95 11.65
CA ILE A 681 -8.96 -22.63 11.61
C ILE A 681 -8.23 -22.17 10.35
N THR A 682 -7.15 -21.43 10.56
CA THR A 682 -6.32 -20.92 9.47
C THR A 682 -5.13 -21.85 9.24
N ARG A 683 -4.74 -22.03 8.00
CA ARG A 683 -3.50 -22.72 7.62
C ARG A 683 -2.56 -21.76 6.90
N PHE A 684 -1.30 -21.84 7.26
CA PHE A 684 -0.21 -21.13 6.59
C PHE A 684 0.86 -22.13 6.16
N ASN A 685 1.23 -22.09 4.87
CA ASN A 685 2.12 -23.12 4.28
C ASN A 685 1.66 -24.56 4.60
N ASN A 686 0.34 -24.77 4.57
CA ASN A 686 -0.34 -26.04 4.84
C ASN A 686 -0.30 -26.55 6.31
N TYR A 687 0.31 -25.81 7.24
CA TYR A 687 0.25 -26.11 8.67
C TYR A 687 -0.86 -25.30 9.35
N PRO A 688 -1.51 -25.83 10.41
CA PRO A 688 -2.37 -25.02 11.27
C PRO A 688 -1.56 -23.82 11.80
N ALA A 689 -2.12 -22.64 11.73
CA ALA A 689 -1.42 -21.44 12.10
C ALA A 689 -2.36 -20.38 12.68
N VAL A 690 -1.82 -19.49 13.48
CA VAL A 690 -2.55 -18.37 14.07
C VAL A 690 -1.90 -17.06 13.68
N LYS A 691 -2.69 -16.16 13.11
CA LYS A 691 -2.22 -14.81 12.77
C LYS A 691 -2.19 -13.93 14.01
N ILE A 692 -1.06 -13.29 14.24
CA ILE A 692 -0.85 -12.22 15.20
C ILE A 692 -0.69 -10.92 14.42
N GLY A 693 -1.44 -9.91 14.79
CA GLY A 693 -1.35 -8.58 14.19
C GLY A 693 -1.35 -7.51 15.25
N GLY A 694 -0.99 -6.29 14.84
CA GLY A 694 -0.98 -5.16 15.76
C GLY A 694 -0.39 -3.91 15.15
N SER A 695 -0.32 -2.86 15.97
CA SER A 695 0.35 -1.62 15.66
C SER A 695 1.36 -1.28 16.74
N GLU A 696 2.38 -0.58 16.36
CA GLU A 696 3.38 0.00 17.26
C GLU A 696 2.77 1.10 18.14
N ALA A 697 3.35 1.29 19.32
CA ALA A 697 3.03 2.40 20.21
C ALA A 697 3.69 3.70 19.70
N ASP A 698 3.16 4.84 20.12
CA ASP A 698 3.75 6.15 19.78
C ASP A 698 5.24 6.21 20.14
N GLY A 699 6.05 6.63 19.18
CA GLY A 699 7.50 6.73 19.32
C GLY A 699 8.28 5.45 19.00
N TYR A 700 7.61 4.36 18.65
CA TYR A 700 8.21 3.12 18.16
C TYR A 700 7.89 2.90 16.67
N SER A 701 8.60 1.97 16.04
CA SER A 701 8.44 1.62 14.63
C SER A 701 8.02 0.16 14.43
N SER A 702 7.61 -0.17 13.21
CA SER A 702 7.35 -1.56 12.82
C SER A 702 8.57 -2.46 12.99
N GLY A 703 9.77 -1.94 12.73
CA GLY A 703 11.01 -2.69 12.97
C GLY A 703 11.28 -2.98 14.44
N ASP A 704 10.95 -2.05 15.35
CA ASP A 704 11.03 -2.30 16.79
C ASP A 704 10.02 -3.37 17.21
N ALA A 705 8.81 -3.33 16.66
CA ALA A 705 7.78 -4.34 16.92
C ALA A 705 8.20 -5.72 16.39
N ILE A 706 8.82 -5.80 15.21
CA ILE A 706 9.38 -7.03 14.63
C ILE A 706 10.43 -7.61 15.58
N ALA A 707 11.40 -6.80 16.04
CA ALA A 707 12.45 -7.26 16.95
C ALA A 707 11.87 -7.74 18.29
N ALA A 708 10.86 -7.05 18.83
CA ALA A 708 10.19 -7.45 20.07
C ALA A 708 9.42 -8.78 19.92
N LEU A 709 8.78 -9.01 18.76
CA LEU A 709 8.12 -10.27 18.45
C LEU A 709 9.10 -11.41 18.26
N GLU A 710 10.25 -11.18 17.64
CA GLU A 710 11.32 -12.17 17.53
C GLU A 710 11.87 -12.58 18.92
N GLU A 711 11.98 -11.63 19.83
CA GLU A 711 12.40 -11.94 21.20
C GLU A 711 11.32 -12.77 21.93
N ALA A 712 10.05 -12.38 21.79
CA ALA A 712 8.95 -13.16 22.34
C ALA A 712 8.85 -14.57 21.70
N ALA A 713 9.16 -14.72 20.42
CA ALA A 713 9.11 -15.99 19.70
C ALA A 713 10.12 -17.02 20.23
N LYS A 714 11.17 -16.59 20.94
CA LYS A 714 12.11 -17.50 21.61
C LYS A 714 11.46 -18.31 22.74
N THR A 715 10.30 -17.90 23.22
CA THR A 715 9.53 -18.64 24.25
C THR A 715 8.60 -19.70 23.67
N LEU A 716 8.49 -19.79 22.35
CA LEU A 716 7.64 -20.80 21.70
C LEU A 716 8.15 -22.21 22.02
N PRO A 717 7.24 -23.15 22.34
CA PRO A 717 7.63 -24.54 22.64
C PRO A 717 8.10 -25.27 21.39
N GLN A 718 8.81 -26.39 21.61
CA GLN A 718 9.30 -27.22 20.50
C GLN A 718 8.14 -27.71 19.62
N GLY A 719 8.27 -27.61 18.32
CA GLY A 719 7.23 -27.95 17.34
C GLY A 719 6.38 -26.75 16.92
N TYR A 720 6.56 -25.58 17.53
CA TYR A 720 6.01 -24.32 17.07
C TYR A 720 7.12 -23.49 16.40
N ASP A 721 6.71 -22.78 15.37
CA ASP A 721 7.57 -21.90 14.59
C ASP A 721 6.80 -20.60 14.25
N TYR A 722 7.46 -19.64 13.65
CA TYR A 722 6.80 -18.42 13.16
C TYR A 722 7.27 -18.06 11.76
N ASP A 723 6.45 -17.32 11.04
CA ASP A 723 6.81 -16.70 9.77
C ASP A 723 6.13 -15.34 9.65
N TRP A 724 6.78 -14.43 8.95
CA TRP A 724 6.27 -13.08 8.75
C TRP A 724 5.21 -13.05 7.66
N ALA A 725 4.23 -12.18 7.82
CA ALA A 725 3.12 -11.98 6.89
C ALA A 725 3.04 -10.54 6.41
N ASP A 726 2.27 -10.34 5.37
CA ASP A 726 1.88 -9.03 4.85
C ASP A 726 3.10 -8.07 4.70
N GLN A 727 2.96 -6.82 5.16
CA GLN A 727 4.00 -5.81 5.10
C GLN A 727 5.29 -6.23 5.86
N SER A 728 5.15 -6.87 7.03
CA SER A 728 6.30 -7.29 7.85
C SER A 728 7.22 -8.26 7.13
N ARG A 729 6.66 -9.15 6.30
CA ARG A 729 7.45 -10.07 5.47
C ARG A 729 8.34 -9.31 4.47
N GLU A 730 7.80 -8.27 3.85
CA GLU A 730 8.56 -7.46 2.89
C GLU A 730 9.59 -6.59 3.61
N GLU A 731 9.29 -6.09 4.81
CA GLU A 731 10.21 -5.33 5.65
C GLU A 731 11.44 -6.14 6.05
N VAL A 732 11.23 -7.36 6.56
CA VAL A 732 12.33 -8.26 6.94
C VAL A 732 13.20 -8.63 5.74
N LYS A 733 12.58 -8.89 4.58
CA LYS A 733 13.30 -9.14 3.33
C LYS A 733 14.10 -7.92 2.87
N ALA A 734 13.50 -6.72 2.93
CA ALA A 734 14.14 -5.48 2.52
C ALA A 734 15.37 -5.18 3.38
N GLY A 735 15.27 -5.32 4.69
CA GLY A 735 16.37 -5.09 5.63
C GLY A 735 17.63 -5.90 5.31
N SER A 736 17.46 -7.16 4.91
CA SER A 736 18.58 -8.04 4.54
C SER A 736 19.26 -7.65 3.22
N GLN A 737 18.56 -7.00 2.32
CA GLN A 737 19.04 -6.64 0.97
C GLN A 737 19.71 -5.25 0.91
N THR A 738 19.34 -4.33 1.81
CA THR A 738 19.81 -2.93 1.79
C THR A 738 21.34 -2.82 1.83
N ILE A 739 22.00 -3.59 2.70
CA ILE A 739 23.48 -3.58 2.85
C ILE A 739 24.17 -4.05 1.55
N LEU A 740 23.61 -5.08 0.92
CA LEU A 740 24.13 -5.62 -0.34
C LEU A 740 24.03 -4.59 -1.47
N ILE A 741 22.89 -3.87 -1.55
CA ILE A 741 22.63 -2.86 -2.57
C ILE A 741 23.61 -1.69 -2.47
N LEU A 742 23.70 -1.14 -1.26
CA LEU A 742 24.61 0.00 -1.01
C LEU A 742 26.06 -0.41 -1.28
N GLY A 743 26.44 -1.61 -0.89
CA GLY A 743 27.75 -2.17 -1.16
C GLY A 743 28.05 -2.34 -2.65
N MET A 744 27.11 -2.91 -3.42
CA MET A 744 27.23 -3.02 -4.87
C MET A 744 27.32 -1.64 -5.54
N GLY A 745 26.46 -0.70 -5.17
CA GLY A 745 26.50 0.67 -5.68
C GLY A 745 27.89 1.31 -5.49
N ILE A 746 28.46 1.22 -4.31
CA ILE A 746 29.81 1.73 -4.01
C ILE A 746 30.89 1.04 -4.86
N ILE A 747 30.82 -0.29 -5.05
CA ILE A 747 31.75 -1.04 -5.88
C ILE A 747 31.67 -0.60 -7.35
N PHE A 748 30.46 -0.45 -7.90
CA PHE A 748 30.28 0.00 -9.28
C PHE A 748 30.77 1.43 -9.49
N VAL A 749 30.48 2.35 -8.57
CA VAL A 749 31.04 3.71 -8.58
C VAL A 749 32.56 3.67 -8.56
N PHE A 750 33.16 2.86 -7.70
CA PHE A 750 34.61 2.69 -7.64
C PHE A 750 35.19 2.23 -8.99
N LEU A 751 34.57 1.22 -9.61
CA LEU A 751 35.04 0.68 -10.89
C LEU A 751 34.94 1.71 -12.02
N VAL A 752 33.82 2.45 -12.08
CA VAL A 752 33.62 3.50 -13.08
C VAL A 752 34.64 4.64 -12.89
N LEU A 753 34.85 5.06 -11.64
CA LEU A 753 35.87 6.08 -11.34
C LEU A 753 37.28 5.58 -11.63
N ALA A 754 37.61 4.31 -11.36
CA ALA A 754 38.89 3.72 -11.67
C ALA A 754 39.16 3.70 -13.19
N ALA A 755 38.15 3.41 -13.98
CA ALA A 755 38.18 3.47 -15.42
C ALA A 755 38.32 4.92 -15.94
N LEU A 756 37.56 5.87 -15.36
CA LEU A 756 37.59 7.30 -15.76
C LEU A 756 38.95 7.93 -15.50
N TYR A 757 39.54 7.68 -14.33
CA TYR A 757 40.81 8.28 -13.93
C TYR A 757 42.04 7.46 -14.31
N GLU A 758 41.85 6.27 -14.89
CA GLU A 758 42.96 5.32 -15.14
C GLU A 758 43.88 5.12 -13.90
N SER A 759 43.23 5.13 -12.73
CA SER A 759 43.91 5.07 -11.42
C SER A 759 43.09 4.33 -10.39
N TRP A 760 43.71 3.43 -9.62
CA TRP A 760 43.11 2.74 -8.48
C TRP A 760 43.09 3.58 -7.19
N LYS A 761 43.80 4.75 -7.15
CA LYS A 761 43.95 5.57 -5.96
C LYS A 761 42.94 6.71 -5.89
N VAL A 762 42.76 7.41 -7.00
CA VAL A 762 41.88 8.59 -7.11
C VAL A 762 40.42 8.28 -6.71
N PRO A 763 39.83 7.13 -7.09
CA PRO A 763 38.48 6.77 -6.67
C PRO A 763 38.26 6.79 -5.15
N PHE A 764 39.28 6.47 -4.34
CA PHE A 764 39.16 6.55 -2.89
C PHE A 764 38.98 7.99 -2.39
N ALA A 765 39.56 8.98 -3.06
CA ALA A 765 39.33 10.38 -2.68
C ALA A 765 37.87 10.81 -2.89
N VAL A 766 37.24 10.29 -3.93
CA VAL A 766 35.80 10.52 -4.18
C VAL A 766 34.95 9.77 -3.16
N LEU A 767 35.17 8.46 -2.98
CA LEU A 767 34.32 7.63 -2.13
C LEU A 767 34.42 7.99 -0.64
N PHE A 768 35.60 8.36 -0.16
CA PHE A 768 35.75 8.77 1.24
C PHE A 768 35.12 10.14 1.55
N SER A 769 34.64 10.88 0.53
CA SER A 769 33.83 12.08 0.76
C SER A 769 32.37 11.77 1.09
N VAL A 770 31.87 10.59 0.73
CA VAL A 770 30.44 10.18 0.88
C VAL A 770 29.96 10.22 2.34
N PRO A 771 30.70 9.79 3.36
CA PRO A 771 30.28 9.90 4.77
C PRO A 771 29.92 11.32 5.22
N SER A 772 30.48 12.36 4.57
CA SER A 772 30.11 13.75 4.89
C SER A 772 28.66 14.09 4.55
N GLY A 773 28.05 13.43 3.56
CA GLY A 773 26.63 13.55 3.24
C GLY A 773 25.75 12.62 4.09
N ILE A 774 26.20 11.38 4.29
CA ILE A 774 25.43 10.39 5.05
C ILE A 774 25.19 10.85 6.50
N VAL A 775 26.15 11.54 7.13
CA VAL A 775 25.99 12.04 8.51
C VAL A 775 24.83 13.03 8.63
N GLY A 776 24.63 13.91 7.63
CA GLY A 776 23.50 14.82 7.61
C GLY A 776 22.17 14.11 7.43
N ALA A 777 22.14 13.17 6.49
CA ALA A 777 20.98 12.35 6.18
C ALA A 777 20.56 11.42 7.34
N ALA A 778 21.48 11.05 8.23
CA ALA A 778 21.17 10.30 9.44
C ALA A 778 20.79 11.20 10.62
N LEU A 779 21.61 12.21 10.91
CA LEU A 779 21.51 13.02 12.11
C LEU A 779 20.28 13.93 12.11
N ILE A 780 19.94 14.57 10.98
CA ILE A 780 18.83 15.52 10.92
C ILE A 780 17.46 14.83 11.09
N PRO A 781 17.14 13.71 10.43
CA PRO A 781 15.91 12.96 10.72
C PRO A 781 15.80 12.55 12.19
N TRP A 782 16.89 12.06 12.78
CA TRP A 782 16.92 11.72 14.21
C TRP A 782 16.65 12.93 15.12
N LEU A 783 17.27 14.08 14.85
CA LEU A 783 17.03 15.32 15.61
C LEU A 783 15.59 15.84 15.45
N LEU A 784 15.01 15.72 14.26
CA LEU A 784 13.62 16.12 14.00
C LEU A 784 12.64 15.21 14.76
N ASN A 785 12.91 13.91 14.85
CA ASN A 785 12.11 13.01 15.66
C ASN A 785 12.12 13.40 17.16
N LEU A 786 13.25 13.89 17.67
CA LEU A 786 13.31 14.38 19.08
C LEU A 786 12.41 15.57 19.35
N THR A 787 12.02 16.33 18.35
CA THR A 787 11.07 17.46 18.49
C THR A 787 9.62 17.01 18.64
N GLY A 788 9.31 15.75 18.30
CA GLY A 788 7.95 15.21 18.24
C GLY A 788 7.09 15.75 17.07
N ALA A 789 7.68 16.58 16.19
CA ALA A 789 6.97 17.11 15.01
C ALA A 789 6.97 16.16 13.81
N TYR A 790 7.91 15.23 13.79
CA TYR A 790 8.10 14.26 12.71
C TYR A 790 8.29 12.87 13.29
N SER A 791 7.91 11.85 12.52
CA SER A 791 8.13 10.43 12.83
C SER A 791 8.85 9.78 11.65
N LEU A 792 10.11 10.20 11.45
CA LEU A 792 10.95 9.74 10.33
C LEU A 792 11.60 8.39 10.68
N THR A 793 11.54 7.47 9.75
CA THR A 793 12.07 6.12 9.89
C THR A 793 13.14 5.83 8.83
N ASN A 794 13.96 4.82 9.08
CA ASN A 794 14.83 4.25 8.05
C ASN A 794 13.98 3.34 7.16
N ASP A 795 13.28 3.94 6.22
CA ASP A 795 12.40 3.30 5.25
C ASP A 795 13.04 3.25 3.84
N ILE A 796 12.34 2.63 2.88
CA ILE A 796 12.79 2.55 1.49
C ILE A 796 13.06 3.93 0.90
N TYR A 797 12.27 4.95 1.23
CA TYR A 797 12.41 6.30 0.66
C TYR A 797 13.64 7.01 1.22
N LEU A 798 13.93 6.88 2.52
CA LEU A 798 15.19 7.35 3.10
C LEU A 798 16.39 6.66 2.44
N GLN A 799 16.32 5.33 2.23
CA GLN A 799 17.39 4.57 1.58
C GLN A 799 17.61 4.99 0.12
N ILE A 800 16.54 5.30 -0.62
CA ILE A 800 16.60 5.90 -1.96
C ILE A 800 17.28 7.27 -1.92
N GLY A 801 16.94 8.09 -0.93
CA GLY A 801 17.59 9.37 -0.67
C GLY A 801 19.10 9.22 -0.42
N LEU A 802 19.49 8.26 0.42
CA LEU A 802 20.91 7.93 0.66
C LEU A 802 21.65 7.52 -0.62
N LEU A 803 21.02 6.66 -1.44
CA LEU A 803 21.59 6.22 -2.71
C LEU A 803 21.84 7.40 -3.66
N THR A 804 20.88 8.32 -3.73
CA THR A 804 21.00 9.56 -4.50
C THR A 804 22.14 10.44 -3.99
N LEU A 805 22.31 10.56 -2.68
CA LEU A 805 23.38 11.31 -2.04
C LEU A 805 24.77 10.77 -2.34
N VAL A 806 24.93 9.45 -2.45
CA VAL A 806 26.22 8.83 -2.86
C VAL A 806 26.65 9.38 -4.23
N GLY A 807 25.75 9.42 -5.19
CA GLY A 807 26.01 9.95 -6.52
C GLY A 807 26.30 11.46 -6.51
N LEU A 808 25.54 12.24 -5.76
CA LEU A 808 25.69 13.70 -5.66
C LEU A 808 26.97 14.11 -4.94
N ALA A 809 27.32 13.45 -3.85
CA ALA A 809 28.57 13.68 -3.14
C ALA A 809 29.78 13.35 -4.02
N ALA A 810 29.72 12.25 -4.78
CA ALA A 810 30.73 11.87 -5.75
C ALA A 810 30.92 12.94 -6.83
N LYS A 811 29.86 13.56 -7.33
CA LYS A 811 29.89 14.61 -8.35
C LYS A 811 30.71 15.81 -7.91
N ASN A 812 30.46 16.35 -6.72
CA ASN A 812 31.22 17.46 -6.16
C ASN A 812 32.72 17.14 -6.04
N ALA A 813 33.01 15.90 -5.62
CA ALA A 813 34.38 15.41 -5.50
C ALA A 813 35.06 15.28 -6.87
N ILE A 814 34.39 14.74 -7.87
CA ILE A 814 34.89 14.61 -9.25
C ILE A 814 35.30 15.98 -9.80
N LEU A 815 34.46 17.00 -9.68
CA LEU A 815 34.70 18.33 -10.19
C LEU A 815 35.96 18.97 -9.58
N ILE A 816 36.18 18.87 -8.27
CA ILE A 816 37.37 19.42 -7.60
C ILE A 816 38.62 18.62 -7.97
N ILE A 817 38.54 17.30 -7.96
CA ILE A 817 39.69 16.42 -8.20
C ILE A 817 40.18 16.53 -9.65
N GLU A 818 39.25 16.58 -10.62
CA GLU A 818 39.60 16.72 -12.03
C GLU A 818 40.37 18.04 -12.30
N TYR A 819 39.84 19.14 -11.76
CA TYR A 819 40.52 20.44 -11.89
C TYR A 819 41.84 20.51 -11.15
N ALA A 820 42.01 19.80 -10.04
CA ALA A 820 43.27 19.68 -9.34
C ALA A 820 44.29 18.83 -10.17
N LYS A 821 43.81 17.69 -10.72
CA LYS A 821 44.62 16.79 -11.54
C LYS A 821 45.14 17.48 -12.82
N ILE A 822 44.29 18.19 -13.56
CA ILE A 822 44.68 18.96 -14.75
C ILE A 822 45.81 19.94 -14.41
N ARG A 823 45.74 20.63 -13.24
CA ARG A 823 46.80 21.57 -12.82
C ARG A 823 48.10 20.89 -12.45
N VAL A 824 48.04 19.71 -11.89
CA VAL A 824 49.25 18.91 -11.61
C VAL A 824 49.88 18.43 -12.91
N ASP A 825 49.07 17.83 -13.79
CA ASP A 825 49.59 17.15 -14.99
C ASP A 825 50.01 18.13 -16.09
N GLU A 826 49.26 19.23 -16.33
CA GLU A 826 49.56 20.19 -17.42
C GLU A 826 50.42 21.35 -16.96
N ARG A 827 50.29 21.85 -15.71
CA ARG A 827 51.03 23.03 -15.21
C ARG A 827 52.15 22.68 -14.24
N GLY A 828 52.32 21.39 -13.88
CA GLY A 828 53.37 20.94 -12.97
C GLY A 828 53.26 21.51 -11.55
N MET A 829 52.07 21.90 -11.10
CA MET A 829 51.82 22.46 -9.75
C MET A 829 52.00 21.39 -8.67
N ARG A 830 52.39 21.83 -7.47
CA ARG A 830 52.40 20.94 -6.31
C ARG A 830 50.99 20.52 -5.95
N PHE A 831 50.78 19.31 -5.46
CA PHE A 831 49.46 18.76 -5.11
C PHE A 831 48.65 19.66 -4.18
N VAL A 832 49.32 20.29 -3.18
CA VAL A 832 48.69 21.21 -2.21
C VAL A 832 48.17 22.46 -2.90
N ASP A 833 49.01 23.11 -3.74
CA ASP A 833 48.66 24.38 -4.39
C ASP A 833 47.57 24.12 -5.45
N ALA A 834 47.71 23.05 -6.22
CA ALA A 834 46.73 22.63 -7.21
C ALA A 834 45.34 22.32 -6.58
N ALA A 835 45.29 21.62 -5.45
CA ALA A 835 44.06 21.33 -4.74
C ALA A 835 43.36 22.59 -4.20
N ILE A 836 44.12 23.53 -3.61
CA ILE A 836 43.57 24.78 -3.06
C ILE A 836 43.08 25.68 -4.21
N GLU A 837 43.84 25.82 -5.30
CA GLU A 837 43.41 26.64 -6.44
C GLU A 837 42.15 26.04 -7.12
N ALA A 838 42.14 24.74 -7.36
CA ALA A 838 40.98 24.04 -7.91
C ALA A 838 39.73 24.22 -7.03
N ALA A 839 39.89 24.07 -5.72
CA ALA A 839 38.78 24.23 -4.76
C ALA A 839 38.25 25.69 -4.75
N LYS A 840 39.12 26.70 -4.81
CA LYS A 840 38.69 28.11 -4.89
C LYS A 840 37.88 28.39 -6.15
N ILE A 841 38.37 27.96 -7.31
CA ILE A 841 37.69 28.18 -8.59
C ILE A 841 36.35 27.45 -8.65
N ARG A 842 36.27 26.25 -8.07
CA ARG A 842 35.04 25.44 -8.07
C ARG A 842 34.09 25.76 -6.95
N LEU A 843 34.44 26.60 -6.00
CA LEU A 843 33.60 26.94 -4.87
C LEU A 843 32.25 27.53 -5.28
N ARG A 844 32.26 28.54 -6.19
CA ARG A 844 31.05 29.21 -6.67
C ARG A 844 30.11 28.24 -7.40
N PRO A 845 30.57 27.44 -8.41
CA PRO A 845 29.78 26.40 -9.04
C PRO A 845 29.14 25.42 -8.06
N ILE A 846 29.92 24.86 -7.14
CA ILE A 846 29.47 23.88 -6.17
C ILE A 846 28.41 24.46 -5.24
N LEU A 847 28.57 25.68 -4.74
CA LEU A 847 27.57 26.34 -3.91
C LEU A 847 26.30 26.61 -4.70
N MET A 848 26.39 27.06 -5.94
CA MET A 848 25.25 27.34 -6.80
C MET A 848 24.43 26.08 -7.07
N THR A 849 25.08 25.01 -7.48
CA THR A 849 24.41 23.74 -7.82
C THR A 849 23.85 23.06 -6.58
N SER A 850 24.61 23.05 -5.48
CA SER A 850 24.12 22.46 -4.22
C SER A 850 22.93 23.21 -3.66
N LEU A 851 22.95 24.56 -3.65
CA LEU A 851 21.82 25.36 -3.20
C LEU A 851 20.62 25.24 -4.12
N ALA A 852 20.83 25.17 -5.45
CA ALA A 852 19.75 24.93 -6.39
C ALA A 852 19.08 23.58 -6.13
N PHE A 853 19.86 22.53 -5.90
CA PHE A 853 19.36 21.20 -5.58
C PHE A 853 18.63 21.18 -4.22
N ILE A 854 19.24 21.74 -3.16
CA ILE A 854 18.65 21.81 -1.81
C ILE A 854 17.29 22.52 -1.87
N LEU A 855 17.25 23.73 -2.47
CA LEU A 855 16.01 24.53 -2.55
C LEU A 855 14.99 23.86 -3.48
N GLY A 856 15.41 23.18 -4.52
CA GLY A 856 14.55 22.37 -5.37
C GLY A 856 13.88 21.19 -4.63
N CYS A 857 14.52 20.67 -3.60
CA CYS A 857 13.98 19.57 -2.78
C CYS A 857 13.23 20.05 -1.52
N ILE A 858 13.31 21.34 -1.12
CA ILE A 858 12.56 21.86 0.03
C ILE A 858 11.06 21.61 -0.07
N PRO A 859 10.38 21.85 -1.22
CA PRO A 859 8.95 21.58 -1.32
C PRO A 859 8.57 20.11 -0.99
N LEU A 860 9.46 19.14 -1.34
CA LEU A 860 9.28 17.75 -0.91
C LEU A 860 9.40 17.60 0.60
N ALA A 861 10.39 18.23 1.21
CA ALA A 861 10.69 18.09 2.63
C ALA A 861 9.59 18.65 3.55
N ILE A 862 8.82 19.65 3.10
CA ILE A 862 7.73 20.30 3.86
C ILE A 862 6.35 19.94 3.35
N SER A 863 6.22 18.94 2.48
CA SER A 863 4.95 18.57 1.86
C SER A 863 3.95 18.04 2.88
N SER A 864 2.67 18.23 2.60
CA SER A 864 1.52 17.75 3.38
C SER A 864 0.47 17.13 2.43
N GLY A 865 -0.59 16.54 2.95
CA GLY A 865 -1.65 15.94 2.14
C GLY A 865 -1.34 14.51 1.70
N ALA A 866 -1.99 14.06 0.62
CA ALA A 866 -1.86 12.69 0.11
C ALA A 866 -0.42 12.36 -0.31
N GLY A 867 0.14 11.24 0.16
CA GLY A 867 1.51 10.81 -0.16
C GLY A 867 2.61 11.65 0.50
N ALA A 868 2.28 12.42 1.53
CA ALA A 868 3.24 13.28 2.22
C ALA A 868 4.34 12.50 2.93
N GLY A 869 4.04 11.34 3.50
CA GLY A 869 5.02 10.51 4.21
C GLY A 869 6.23 10.18 3.35
N ALA A 870 5.99 9.66 2.16
CA ALA A 870 7.03 9.32 1.19
C ALA A 870 7.83 10.55 0.74
N ARG A 871 7.14 11.67 0.41
CA ARG A 871 7.79 12.92 -0.04
C ARG A 871 8.68 13.52 1.03
N VAL A 872 8.19 13.60 2.27
CA VAL A 872 8.92 14.14 3.42
C VAL A 872 10.14 13.29 3.73
N SER A 873 10.02 11.95 3.72
CA SER A 873 11.14 11.04 3.97
C SER A 873 12.28 11.25 2.96
N ILE A 874 11.98 11.24 1.66
CA ILE A 874 12.97 11.54 0.61
C ILE A 874 13.51 12.97 0.75
N GLY A 875 12.60 13.95 0.85
CA GLY A 875 12.94 15.37 0.84
C GLY A 875 13.88 15.77 1.97
N ILE A 876 13.55 15.39 3.22
CA ILE A 876 14.39 15.69 4.39
C ILE A 876 15.74 14.99 4.28
N THR A 877 15.77 13.72 3.90
CA THR A 877 17.01 12.94 3.75
C THR A 877 17.96 13.62 2.76
N VAL A 878 17.42 13.99 1.60
CA VAL A 878 18.22 14.58 0.52
C VAL A 878 18.66 16.00 0.85
N VAL A 879 17.77 16.85 1.39
CA VAL A 879 18.10 18.22 1.82
C VAL A 879 19.14 18.22 2.93
N ALA A 880 18.95 17.41 3.96
CA ALA A 880 19.89 17.30 5.08
C ALA A 880 21.24 16.73 4.64
N GLY A 881 21.22 15.66 3.85
CA GLY A 881 22.44 15.03 3.35
C GLY A 881 23.22 15.93 2.41
N MET A 882 22.55 16.62 1.48
CA MET A 882 23.22 17.54 0.55
C MET A 882 23.76 18.77 1.25
N THR A 883 23.06 19.31 2.24
CA THR A 883 23.54 20.41 3.08
C THR A 883 24.83 20.01 3.80
N SER A 884 24.83 18.83 4.43
CA SER A 884 26.02 18.29 5.10
C SER A 884 27.16 18.00 4.14
N ALA A 885 26.87 17.33 3.00
CA ALA A 885 27.86 17.07 1.96
C ALA A 885 28.50 18.34 1.41
N THR A 886 27.74 19.42 1.27
CA THR A 886 28.26 20.70 0.80
C THR A 886 29.10 21.38 1.87
N LEU A 887 28.56 21.51 3.10
CA LEU A 887 29.28 22.21 4.20
C LEU A 887 30.61 21.53 4.57
N PHE A 888 30.64 20.22 4.65
CA PHE A 888 31.83 19.47 5.02
C PHE A 888 32.63 19.04 3.80
N GLY A 889 31.99 18.66 2.71
CA GLY A 889 32.66 18.14 1.52
C GLY A 889 33.60 19.12 0.88
N ILE A 890 33.26 20.43 0.82
CA ILE A 890 34.15 21.46 0.29
C ILE A 890 35.50 21.50 1.00
N PHE A 891 35.57 21.21 2.28
CA PHE A 891 36.83 21.12 3.05
C PHE A 891 37.48 19.74 2.96
N VAL A 892 36.69 18.69 3.01
CA VAL A 892 37.16 17.30 3.06
C VAL A 892 37.77 16.86 1.72
N ILE A 893 37.11 17.16 0.62
CA ILE A 893 37.51 16.67 -0.72
C ILE A 893 38.93 17.13 -1.13
N PRO A 894 39.30 18.42 -1.04
CA PRO A 894 40.66 18.84 -1.40
C PRO A 894 41.74 18.21 -0.52
N MET A 895 41.42 18.01 0.77
CA MET A 895 42.32 17.37 1.72
C MET A 895 42.52 15.88 1.45
N LEU A 896 41.43 15.17 1.05
CA LEU A 896 41.52 13.77 0.64
C LEU A 896 42.36 13.59 -0.62
N PHE A 897 42.23 14.47 -1.61
CA PHE A 897 43.08 14.44 -2.78
C PHE A 897 44.55 14.57 -2.39
N ILE A 898 44.90 15.57 -1.57
CA ILE A 898 46.28 15.76 -1.07
C ILE A 898 46.76 14.53 -0.30
N PHE A 899 45.92 13.95 0.57
CA PHE A 899 46.29 12.79 1.39
C PHE A 899 46.60 11.58 0.53
N ILE A 900 45.74 11.27 -0.44
CA ILE A 900 45.85 10.06 -1.29
C ILE A 900 47.04 10.18 -2.27
N GLU A 901 47.25 11.34 -2.85
CA GLU A 901 48.40 11.56 -3.72
C GLU A 901 49.73 11.50 -2.97
N ASN A 902 49.75 12.03 -1.73
CA ASN A 902 50.95 11.90 -0.85
C ASN A 902 51.30 10.46 -0.47
N ILE A 903 50.32 9.59 -0.26
CA ILE A 903 50.57 8.16 -0.02
C ILE A 903 51.17 7.48 -1.25
N GLY A 904 50.85 7.99 -2.46
CA GLY A 904 51.35 7.49 -3.74
C GLY A 904 52.74 7.97 -4.15
N ALA A 905 53.12 9.15 -3.71
CA ALA A 905 54.41 9.71 -3.94
C ALA A 905 55.43 9.14 -2.92
N GLY A 906 55.81 7.89 -3.02
CA GLY A 906 56.84 7.31 -2.21
C GLY A 906 58.10 8.17 -2.19
N LYS A 907 58.90 8.12 -1.09
CA LYS A 907 60.04 8.94 -0.66
C LYS A 907 61.02 9.56 -1.68
N ASN A 908 60.73 9.52 -2.97
CA ASN A 908 61.64 9.89 -4.04
C ASN A 908 61.29 11.19 -4.82
N LYS A 909 60.37 12.03 -4.36
CA LYS A 909 60.24 13.40 -4.92
C LYS A 909 60.10 14.45 -3.82
N LYS A 910 61.22 14.77 -3.19
CA LYS A 910 61.48 16.10 -2.64
C LYS A 910 61.63 17.04 -3.86
N HIS A 911 60.56 17.63 -4.32
CA HIS A 911 60.60 18.88 -5.09
C HIS A 911 59.25 19.58 -5.03
#